data_4df59cb60fecd3737fa77709aa341bf8
#
_entry.id   4df59cb60fecd3737fa77709aa341bf8
#
_cell.length_a   1.000
_cell.length_b   1.000
_cell.length_c   1.000
_cell.angle_alpha   90.00
_cell.angle_beta   90.00
_cell.angle_gamma   90.00
#
_symmetry.space_group_name_H-M   'P 1'
#
loop_
_entity.id
_entity.type
_entity.pdbx_description
1 polymer ?
#
loop_
_entity_poly.entity_id
_entity_poly.type
_entity_poly.pdbx_seq_one_letter_code
_entity_poly.pdbx_strand_id
1 'polypeptide(L)'
;MQCVTFNTGIKGLAPHTARMRFHPRLYLVPALLVAAIVAMWPVIAGAHYERPTNSPDGTGNVPPYRVSGPHLVVCKDDDSDFAKRIAAFPASLQHVNRQLYAECLHGGYRDLQGAVDHVSSAGTTILVLPGLYMEEPSLALEADACYHLNAPRTKFGYQLLSYEQQKTCPHQQNLVGILGVKYLQIEGTGAAPSDVIFDAQFQKLNVIRGDRTDGLYLRNFTTERSTFNGVYVIETDGFVIDRVVGRWNTEYGFLSFAADHGVFTGCEAYGNGDSGIYPGGTSDINRGRHFDVIRYAIEVTGCRSHDNTLGYSGTGGDSVWVHNNEFDHNMGGASMDSLFPNHPGLPQNHALFEHNLIHSNNSNYYAQVWDGTCALPYQLRGIEKGVVCPAVPVPVGSGILVIGGDYDIFRENWVYDNWRVGFVQLGVPGLVRGDNTWPAQEETSNFNRYIGNHMGSDSRGENLPNGLDFFWDGQGRGSCWQDAHPSGTEPIAVPACPAGGQQRLIADPNKLVLFIDCTGYKLAAKVRPAGCDWFDTPPRPGVFAASPTILIIAPGVQFIAVLVVFAMLVRRRGRPGLLAISASCAAGFGSILLLLASTEQFWHLAAPGIGILGIGWLGAVRLVPTRRLAVLTLMLGLVALFEAVDSGIVLLPVPVGPVWPRVLLEVAWIAWIGAVLVKATRTHSSGDNGRQPELPPCELEDPQPNLEALSLSTTYLGSTPSSTG
;
A
#
# COMPACT_ATOMS: atom_id res chain seq x y z
N MET A 1 22.10 54.76 -18.08
CA MET A 1 22.07 56.21 -18.13
C MET A 1 21.27 56.72 -16.93
N GLN A 2 21.96 57.53 -16.17
CA GLN A 2 21.53 58.43 -15.09
C GLN A 2 21.00 57.86 -13.78
N CYS A 3 21.92 57.93 -12.82
CA CYS A 3 21.67 58.02 -11.37
C CYS A 3 20.91 59.29 -11.01
N VAL A 4 20.04 59.22 -10.02
CA VAL A 4 19.66 60.37 -9.21
C VAL A 4 19.84 59.98 -7.75
N THR A 5 20.80 60.58 -7.11
CA THR A 5 21.07 60.57 -5.69
C THR A 5 20.17 61.60 -4.99
N PHE A 6 19.46 61.20 -3.93
CA PHE A 6 18.93 62.13 -2.92
C PHE A 6 19.59 61.85 -1.59
N ASN A 7 20.26 62.88 -1.11
CA ASN A 7 20.93 62.96 0.19
C ASN A 7 20.06 63.77 1.13
N THR A 8 19.56 63.19 2.21
CA THR A 8 19.06 63.93 3.37
C THR A 8 19.56 63.29 4.63
N GLY A 9 20.42 63.99 5.29
CA GLY A 9 21.00 63.64 6.58
C GLY A 9 19.99 63.75 7.74
N ILE A 10 19.96 62.75 8.59
CA ILE A 10 19.49 62.84 9.97
C ILE A 10 20.55 62.23 10.88
N LYS A 11 20.98 63.05 11.80
CA LYS A 11 21.97 62.74 12.86
C LYS A 11 21.38 61.84 13.94
N GLY A 12 22.06 60.79 14.29
CA GLY A 12 22.32 60.33 15.64
C GLY A 12 21.23 59.72 16.43
N LEU A 13 21.16 58.34 16.40
CA LEU A 13 20.80 57.55 17.55
C LEU A 13 21.57 56.21 17.41
N ALA A 14 22.42 55.95 18.40
CA ALA A 14 23.22 54.74 18.43
C ALA A 14 22.32 53.49 18.64
N PRO A 15 22.47 52.41 17.89
CA PRO A 15 21.74 51.18 18.17
C PRO A 15 22.45 50.39 19.27
N HIS A 16 21.76 50.19 20.39
CA HIS A 16 22.09 49.13 21.35
C HIS A 16 21.95 47.78 20.65
N THR A 17 23.03 47.25 20.09
CA THR A 17 23.11 45.87 19.61
C THR A 17 23.14 44.91 20.80
N ALA A 18 21.97 44.43 21.21
CA ALA A 18 21.88 43.25 22.07
C ALA A 18 22.38 42.04 21.21
N ARG A 19 23.65 41.67 21.40
CA ARG A 19 24.20 40.42 20.85
C ARG A 19 23.46 39.25 21.50
N MET A 20 22.40 38.73 20.83
CA MET A 20 21.90 37.41 21.14
C MET A 20 23.01 36.40 20.87
N ARG A 21 23.59 35.85 21.91
CA ARG A 21 24.47 34.67 21.79
C ARG A 21 23.61 33.50 21.41
N PHE A 22 23.55 33.17 20.13
CA PHE A 22 22.99 31.90 19.62
C PHE A 22 23.84 30.77 20.17
N HIS A 23 23.25 29.90 20.97
CA HIS A 23 23.86 28.65 21.38
C HIS A 23 23.56 27.59 20.31
N PRO A 24 24.54 27.22 19.45
CA PRO A 24 24.30 26.28 18.32
C PRO A 24 23.86 24.88 18.78
N ARG A 25 24.10 24.54 20.06
CA ARG A 25 23.70 23.25 20.62
C ARG A 25 22.17 23.08 20.83
N LEU A 26 21.39 24.16 20.83
CA LEU A 26 19.93 24.07 21.00
C LEU A 26 19.20 23.66 19.75
N TYR A 27 19.82 23.81 18.56
CA TYR A 27 19.24 23.45 17.27
C TYR A 27 19.79 22.13 16.73
N LEU A 28 20.88 21.62 17.29
CA LEU A 28 21.47 20.36 16.85
C LEU A 28 20.57 19.14 17.22
N VAL A 29 19.90 19.17 18.36
CA VAL A 29 19.06 18.06 18.82
C VAL A 29 17.80 17.88 17.95
N PRO A 30 17.01 18.93 17.68
CA PRO A 30 15.87 18.78 16.75
C PRO A 30 16.32 18.50 15.31
N ALA A 31 17.43 19.06 14.84
CA ALA A 31 17.96 18.75 13.53
C ALA A 31 18.46 17.29 13.42
N LEU A 32 19.07 16.74 14.46
CA LEU A 32 19.47 15.34 14.54
C LEU A 32 18.27 14.41 14.70
N LEU A 33 17.20 14.83 15.39
CA LEU A 33 15.96 14.06 15.47
C LEU A 33 15.23 14.01 14.12
N VAL A 34 15.14 15.13 13.41
CA VAL A 34 14.60 15.18 12.05
C VAL A 34 15.47 14.37 11.09
N ALA A 35 16.80 14.47 11.17
CA ALA A 35 17.72 13.67 10.36
C ALA A 35 17.64 12.18 10.71
N ALA A 36 17.43 11.80 11.96
CA ALA A 36 17.23 10.42 12.38
C ALA A 36 15.87 9.87 11.92
N ILE A 37 14.81 10.69 11.96
CA ILE A 37 13.50 10.33 11.40
C ILE A 37 13.61 10.16 9.88
N VAL A 38 14.30 11.03 9.17
CA VAL A 38 14.53 10.94 7.73
C VAL A 38 15.46 9.76 7.37
N ALA A 39 16.46 9.46 8.20
CA ALA A 39 17.39 8.34 7.97
C ALA A 39 16.78 6.97 8.33
N MET A 40 15.76 6.91 9.17
CA MET A 40 15.00 5.69 9.47
C MET A 40 13.85 5.44 8.50
N TRP A 41 13.70 6.29 7.46
CA TRP A 41 12.63 6.13 6.49
C TRP A 41 12.84 4.86 5.68
N PRO A 42 11.99 3.86 5.80
CA PRO A 42 12.03 2.74 4.87
C PRO A 42 11.68 3.30 3.49
N VAL A 43 12.54 3.09 2.51
CA VAL A 43 12.18 3.31 1.12
C VAL A 43 10.95 2.42 0.87
N ILE A 44 9.78 3.03 0.70
CA ILE A 44 8.57 2.31 0.32
C ILE A 44 8.94 1.50 -0.91
N ALA A 45 8.71 0.20 -0.85
CA ALA A 45 9.02 -0.68 -1.96
C ALA A 45 8.17 -0.23 -3.14
N GLY A 46 8.78 0.30 -4.20
CA GLY A 46 8.07 0.62 -5.42
C GLY A 46 7.38 -0.64 -5.92
N ALA A 47 6.08 -0.57 -6.24
CA ALA A 47 5.29 -1.72 -6.64
C ALA A 47 5.83 -2.35 -7.93
N HIS A 48 6.26 -1.55 -8.88
CA HIS A 48 6.80 -2.04 -10.15
C HIS A 48 7.97 -1.17 -10.62
N TYR A 49 9.09 -1.81 -10.96
CA TYR A 49 10.24 -1.14 -11.56
C TYR A 49 10.30 -1.45 -13.05
N GLU A 50 10.21 -0.42 -13.87
CA GLU A 50 10.34 -0.54 -15.31
C GLU A 50 11.32 0.52 -15.83
N ARG A 51 11.80 0.34 -17.06
CA ARG A 51 12.47 1.40 -17.80
C ARG A 51 11.55 2.63 -17.94
N PRO A 52 12.07 3.81 -18.22
CA PRO A 52 11.23 4.97 -18.56
C PRO A 52 10.26 4.61 -19.69
N THR A 53 8.98 4.86 -19.49
CA THR A 53 7.89 4.49 -20.39
C THR A 53 7.24 5.73 -21.00
N ASN A 54 6.64 5.55 -22.17
CA ASN A 54 5.81 6.55 -22.81
C ASN A 54 4.40 5.96 -23.01
N SER A 55 3.38 6.67 -22.58
CA SER A 55 2.02 6.31 -22.92
C SER A 55 1.82 6.38 -24.43
N PRO A 56 0.99 5.50 -25.01
CA PRO A 56 0.59 5.55 -26.40
C PRO A 56 -0.07 6.88 -26.78
N ASP A 57 -0.14 7.20 -28.04
CA ASP A 57 -0.77 8.42 -28.55
C ASP A 57 -2.31 8.37 -28.52
N GLY A 58 -2.89 7.23 -28.18
CA GLY A 58 -4.33 7.03 -28.04
C GLY A 58 -5.10 7.02 -29.38
N THR A 59 -4.40 6.78 -30.50
CA THR A 59 -5.01 6.68 -31.83
C THR A 59 -5.44 5.24 -32.18
N GLY A 60 -5.10 4.27 -31.36
CA GLY A 60 -5.46 2.86 -31.51
C GLY A 60 -6.93 2.56 -31.21
N ASN A 61 -7.24 1.30 -31.18
CA ASN A 61 -8.58 0.79 -30.85
C ASN A 61 -8.46 -0.56 -30.15
N VAL A 62 -9.48 -0.93 -29.39
CA VAL A 62 -9.64 -2.29 -28.87
C VAL A 62 -9.68 -3.26 -30.06
N PRO A 63 -8.75 -4.23 -30.15
CA PRO A 63 -8.73 -5.15 -31.27
C PRO A 63 -9.93 -6.10 -31.24
N PRO A 64 -10.61 -6.33 -32.37
CA PRO A 64 -11.68 -7.31 -32.44
C PRO A 64 -11.11 -8.74 -32.45
N TYR A 65 -11.88 -9.67 -31.91
CA TYR A 65 -11.60 -11.09 -32.07
C TYR A 65 -11.70 -11.53 -33.54
N ARG A 66 -10.71 -12.27 -34.03
CA ARG A 66 -10.64 -12.73 -35.40
C ARG A 66 -10.90 -14.24 -35.50
N VAL A 67 -11.82 -14.64 -36.34
CA VAL A 67 -12.19 -16.04 -36.58
C VAL A 67 -11.53 -16.62 -37.84
N SER A 68 -10.85 -15.78 -38.63
CA SER A 68 -10.21 -16.16 -39.90
C SER A 68 -9.00 -15.27 -40.15
N GLY A 69 -8.12 -15.74 -41.04
CA GLY A 69 -6.89 -15.03 -41.40
C GLY A 69 -5.68 -15.98 -41.46
N PRO A 70 -4.48 -15.46 -41.70
CA PRO A 70 -3.28 -16.27 -41.62
C PRO A 70 -3.11 -16.81 -40.20
N HIS A 71 -2.73 -18.08 -40.09
CA HIS A 71 -2.49 -18.68 -38.79
C HIS A 71 -1.21 -19.52 -38.76
N LEU A 72 -0.67 -19.66 -37.53
CA LEU A 72 0.42 -20.56 -37.17
C LEU A 72 -0.10 -21.51 -36.08
N VAL A 73 0.41 -22.73 -36.04
CA VAL A 73 -0.02 -23.71 -35.06
C VAL A 73 1.14 -24.10 -34.15
N VAL A 74 0.86 -24.19 -32.87
CA VAL A 74 1.82 -24.61 -31.82
C VAL A 74 1.28 -25.88 -31.16
N CYS A 75 2.10 -26.93 -31.07
CA CYS A 75 1.74 -28.19 -30.42
C CYS A 75 2.96 -28.87 -29.79
N LYS A 76 2.74 -29.78 -28.87
CA LYS A 76 3.72 -30.81 -28.49
C LYS A 76 3.63 -31.97 -29.44
N ASP A 77 4.71 -32.72 -29.64
CA ASP A 77 4.77 -33.89 -30.50
C ASP A 77 4.57 -35.21 -29.74
N ASP A 78 3.80 -35.19 -28.67
CA ASP A 78 3.39 -36.36 -27.88
C ASP A 78 1.92 -36.71 -28.18
N ASP A 79 1.73 -37.65 -29.12
CA ASP A 79 0.40 -38.15 -29.55
C ASP A 79 -0.43 -38.69 -28.38
N SER A 80 0.24 -39.37 -27.43
CA SER A 80 -0.45 -40.01 -26.31
C SER A 80 -0.94 -38.96 -25.30
N ASP A 81 -0.14 -37.96 -24.99
CA ASP A 81 -0.54 -36.85 -24.09
C ASP A 81 -1.62 -35.99 -24.74
N PHE A 82 -1.45 -35.66 -26.04
CA PHE A 82 -2.45 -34.90 -26.77
C PHE A 82 -3.81 -35.61 -26.80
N ALA A 83 -3.82 -36.91 -27.14
CA ALA A 83 -5.06 -37.70 -27.19
C ALA A 83 -5.79 -37.77 -25.85
N LYS A 84 -5.04 -37.86 -24.72
CA LYS A 84 -5.60 -37.82 -23.37
C LYS A 84 -6.22 -36.47 -23.06
N ARG A 85 -5.53 -35.38 -23.41
CA ARG A 85 -6.00 -34.00 -23.12
C ARG A 85 -7.31 -33.68 -23.79
N ILE A 86 -7.50 -34.10 -25.02
CA ILE A 86 -8.72 -33.81 -25.78
C ILE A 86 -9.84 -34.86 -25.59
N ALA A 87 -9.59 -35.96 -24.88
CA ALA A 87 -10.53 -37.09 -24.77
C ALA A 87 -11.93 -36.69 -24.24
N ALA A 88 -11.96 -35.73 -23.30
CA ALA A 88 -13.18 -35.23 -22.68
C ALA A 88 -13.86 -34.09 -23.45
N PHE A 89 -13.26 -33.58 -24.51
CA PHE A 89 -13.82 -32.48 -25.30
C PHE A 89 -15.07 -32.87 -26.07
N PRO A 90 -15.96 -31.94 -26.41
CA PRO A 90 -17.03 -32.16 -27.38
C PRO A 90 -16.48 -32.70 -28.71
N ALA A 91 -17.19 -33.59 -29.38
CA ALA A 91 -16.72 -34.28 -30.60
C ALA A 91 -16.27 -33.29 -31.70
N SER A 92 -16.98 -32.19 -31.89
CA SER A 92 -16.60 -31.12 -32.83
C SER A 92 -15.25 -30.50 -32.49
N LEU A 93 -15.00 -30.21 -31.22
CA LEU A 93 -13.75 -29.61 -30.76
C LEU A 93 -12.59 -30.63 -30.85
N GLN A 94 -12.83 -31.90 -30.52
CA GLN A 94 -11.86 -32.96 -30.77
C GLN A 94 -11.45 -33.04 -32.24
N HIS A 95 -12.43 -32.96 -33.15
CA HIS A 95 -12.17 -33.02 -34.60
C HIS A 95 -11.28 -31.86 -35.05
N VAL A 96 -11.61 -30.62 -34.65
CA VAL A 96 -10.81 -29.44 -34.98
C VAL A 96 -9.39 -29.56 -34.42
N ASN A 97 -9.24 -29.96 -33.15
CA ASN A 97 -7.91 -30.08 -32.52
C ASN A 97 -7.07 -31.18 -33.20
N ARG A 98 -7.66 -32.31 -33.64
CA ARG A 98 -6.93 -33.34 -34.40
C ARG A 98 -6.47 -32.84 -35.76
N GLN A 99 -7.27 -32.04 -36.49
CA GLN A 99 -6.85 -31.41 -37.73
C GLN A 99 -5.67 -30.47 -37.54
N LEU A 100 -5.78 -29.58 -36.57
CA LEU A 100 -4.69 -28.65 -36.21
C LEU A 100 -3.44 -29.39 -35.74
N TYR A 101 -3.58 -30.50 -35.01
CA TYR A 101 -2.46 -31.31 -34.57
C TYR A 101 -1.72 -31.94 -35.75
N ALA A 102 -2.44 -32.50 -36.73
CA ALA A 102 -1.85 -33.02 -37.94
C ALA A 102 -1.14 -31.93 -38.76
N GLU A 103 -1.72 -30.73 -38.84
CA GLU A 103 -1.08 -29.56 -39.46
C GLU A 103 0.20 -29.18 -38.73
N CYS A 104 0.15 -29.11 -37.40
CA CYS A 104 1.27 -28.77 -36.57
C CYS A 104 2.45 -29.74 -36.72
N LEU A 105 2.19 -31.06 -36.82
CA LEU A 105 3.25 -32.05 -36.98
C LEU A 105 3.99 -31.90 -38.33
N HIS A 106 3.36 -31.35 -39.36
CA HIS A 106 3.97 -31.16 -40.66
C HIS A 106 4.76 -29.84 -40.81
N GLY A 107 4.41 -28.81 -40.10
CA GLY A 107 5.06 -27.50 -40.29
C GLY A 107 4.83 -26.49 -39.17
N GLY A 108 4.24 -26.92 -38.05
CA GLY A 108 4.01 -26.04 -36.89
C GLY A 108 5.20 -25.97 -35.94
N TYR A 109 5.00 -25.25 -34.87
CA TYR A 109 6.01 -24.93 -33.85
C TYR A 109 5.82 -25.79 -32.59
N ARG A 110 6.90 -26.01 -31.84
CA ARG A 110 6.87 -26.78 -30.59
C ARG A 110 6.77 -25.92 -29.35
N ASP A 111 7.03 -24.62 -29.47
CA ASP A 111 6.92 -23.58 -28.44
C ASP A 111 6.30 -22.32 -29.04
N LEU A 112 5.75 -21.48 -28.16
CA LEU A 112 5.05 -20.25 -28.56
C LEU A 112 6.02 -19.19 -29.09
N GLN A 113 7.23 -19.06 -28.52
CA GLN A 113 8.19 -18.06 -28.98
C GLN A 113 8.61 -18.31 -30.42
N GLY A 114 8.87 -19.59 -30.80
CA GLY A 114 9.20 -19.95 -32.16
C GLY A 114 8.12 -19.52 -33.14
N ALA A 115 6.84 -19.63 -32.77
CA ALA A 115 5.75 -19.14 -33.61
C ALA A 115 5.73 -17.60 -33.66
N VAL A 116 5.91 -16.90 -32.53
CA VAL A 116 5.96 -15.43 -32.48
C VAL A 116 7.07 -14.88 -33.36
N ASP A 117 8.26 -15.46 -33.31
CA ASP A 117 9.43 -15.03 -34.08
C ASP A 117 9.22 -15.19 -35.62
N HIS A 118 8.28 -16.04 -36.03
CA HIS A 118 7.95 -16.26 -37.43
C HIS A 118 6.69 -15.52 -37.91
N VAL A 119 6.11 -14.66 -37.06
CA VAL A 119 4.99 -13.83 -37.51
C VAL A 119 5.49 -12.81 -38.53
N SER A 120 5.05 -12.98 -39.79
CA SER A 120 5.49 -12.15 -40.94
C SER A 120 4.43 -11.16 -41.41
N SER A 121 3.19 -11.29 -40.93
CA SER A 121 2.07 -10.43 -41.35
C SER A 121 1.19 -10.02 -40.20
N ALA A 122 0.75 -8.77 -40.24
CA ALA A 122 -0.26 -8.28 -39.28
C ALA A 122 -1.57 -9.09 -39.45
N GLY A 123 -2.27 -9.28 -38.34
CA GLY A 123 -3.51 -10.08 -38.34
C GLY A 123 -3.30 -11.58 -38.27
N THR A 124 -2.07 -12.06 -38.05
CA THR A 124 -1.79 -13.48 -37.82
C THR A 124 -2.42 -13.93 -36.49
N THR A 125 -2.98 -15.14 -36.50
CA THR A 125 -3.44 -15.85 -35.31
C THR A 125 -2.49 -17.02 -35.02
N ILE A 126 -2.01 -17.14 -33.78
CA ILE A 126 -1.28 -18.32 -33.29
C ILE A 126 -2.28 -19.20 -32.54
N LEU A 127 -2.54 -20.40 -33.05
CA LEU A 127 -3.39 -21.39 -32.41
C LEU A 127 -2.53 -22.35 -31.60
N VAL A 128 -2.73 -22.36 -30.31
CA VAL A 128 -1.94 -23.19 -29.37
C VAL A 128 -2.78 -24.38 -28.93
N LEU A 129 -2.34 -25.58 -29.22
CA LEU A 129 -3.06 -26.80 -28.89
C LEU A 129 -2.94 -27.15 -27.41
N PRO A 130 -3.87 -27.96 -26.87
CA PRO A 130 -3.80 -28.42 -25.47
C PRO A 130 -2.45 -29.04 -25.14
N GLY A 131 -1.81 -28.50 -24.08
CA GLY A 131 -0.47 -28.90 -23.70
C GLY A 131 0.10 -28.07 -22.55
N LEU A 132 1.25 -28.53 -22.04
CA LEU A 132 2.07 -27.81 -21.09
C LEU A 132 3.33 -27.28 -21.80
N TYR A 133 3.51 -25.97 -21.80
CA TYR A 133 4.59 -25.26 -22.51
C TYR A 133 5.53 -24.62 -21.50
N MET A 134 6.74 -25.17 -21.34
CA MET A 134 7.76 -24.73 -20.40
C MET A 134 9.20 -24.94 -20.89
N GLU A 135 9.36 -25.22 -22.18
CA GLU A 135 10.65 -25.64 -22.79
C GLU A 135 11.55 -24.46 -23.15
N GLU A 136 11.14 -23.27 -22.89
CA GLU A 136 11.97 -22.11 -23.17
C GLU A 136 13.25 -22.14 -22.32
N PRO A 137 14.36 -21.66 -22.86
CA PRO A 137 15.60 -21.54 -22.09
C PRO A 137 15.35 -20.78 -20.80
N SER A 138 15.97 -21.21 -19.73
CA SER A 138 16.00 -20.43 -18.49
C SER A 138 16.72 -19.08 -18.71
N LEU A 139 17.16 -18.40 -17.69
CA LEU A 139 17.99 -17.19 -17.85
C LEU A 139 19.21 -17.51 -18.71
N ALA A 140 19.69 -16.53 -19.51
CA ALA A 140 20.86 -16.67 -20.36
C ALA A 140 22.05 -17.22 -19.59
N LEU A 141 22.75 -18.15 -20.20
CA LEU A 141 23.97 -18.73 -19.64
C LEU A 141 25.12 -17.71 -19.65
N GLU A 142 26.13 -17.90 -18.80
CA GLU A 142 27.27 -16.98 -18.67
C GLU A 142 28.02 -16.76 -19.98
N ALA A 143 28.09 -17.78 -20.84
CA ALA A 143 28.70 -17.70 -22.18
C ALA A 143 27.81 -17.00 -23.24
N ASP A 144 26.55 -16.72 -22.95
CA ASP A 144 25.63 -16.09 -23.86
C ASP A 144 25.86 -14.56 -23.91
N ALA A 145 25.79 -13.98 -25.11
CA ALA A 145 25.89 -12.52 -25.28
C ALA A 145 24.82 -11.75 -24.48
N CYS A 146 23.65 -12.34 -24.27
CA CYS A 146 22.57 -11.77 -23.49
C CYS A 146 22.82 -11.76 -21.98
N TYR A 147 23.68 -12.64 -21.47
CA TYR A 147 24.07 -12.65 -20.04
C TYR A 147 24.84 -11.37 -19.65
N HIS A 148 25.67 -10.84 -20.56
CA HIS A 148 26.52 -9.67 -20.31
C HIS A 148 25.85 -8.35 -20.65
N LEU A 149 24.50 -8.31 -20.75
CA LEU A 149 23.81 -7.06 -20.98
C LEU A 149 24.13 -6.04 -19.89
N ASN A 150 24.60 -4.86 -20.32
CA ASN A 150 24.86 -3.75 -19.40
C ASN A 150 23.58 -2.97 -19.14
N ALA A 151 22.87 -3.32 -18.08
CA ALA A 151 21.66 -2.64 -17.66
C ALA A 151 21.64 -2.46 -16.13
N PRO A 152 21.07 -1.36 -15.61
CA PRO A 152 20.91 -1.20 -14.17
C PRO A 152 20.10 -2.34 -13.58
N ARG A 153 20.42 -2.71 -12.34
CA ARG A 153 19.64 -3.71 -11.59
C ARG A 153 18.70 -3.00 -10.61
N THR A 154 17.52 -3.54 -10.49
CA THR A 154 16.58 -3.12 -9.46
C THR A 154 17.05 -3.60 -8.08
N LYS A 155 16.43 -3.07 -7.03
CA LYS A 155 16.63 -3.58 -5.67
C LYS A 155 16.23 -5.07 -5.50
N PHE A 156 15.44 -5.61 -6.40
CA PHE A 156 15.05 -7.02 -6.44
C PHE A 156 16.04 -7.89 -7.23
N GLY A 157 17.09 -7.29 -7.81
CA GLY A 157 18.20 -7.99 -8.46
C GLY A 157 18.02 -8.26 -9.95
N TYR A 158 16.86 -8.02 -10.56
CA TYR A 158 16.69 -8.16 -12.01
C TYR A 158 17.15 -6.90 -12.77
N GLN A 159 17.46 -7.06 -14.05
CA GLN A 159 17.95 -5.99 -14.89
C GLN A 159 16.79 -5.17 -15.49
N LEU A 160 16.92 -3.85 -15.51
CA LEU A 160 16.04 -2.95 -16.26
C LEU A 160 16.51 -2.87 -17.71
N LEU A 161 16.05 -3.80 -18.53
CA LEU A 161 16.42 -3.86 -19.94
C LEU A 161 15.69 -2.77 -20.74
N SER A 162 16.41 -2.07 -21.62
CA SER A 162 15.78 -1.22 -22.62
C SER A 162 14.94 -2.02 -23.59
N TYR A 163 14.06 -1.36 -24.36
CA TYR A 163 13.27 -2.03 -25.40
C TYR A 163 14.17 -2.77 -26.41
N GLU A 164 15.26 -2.13 -26.87
CA GLU A 164 16.17 -2.75 -27.85
C GLU A 164 16.92 -3.94 -27.24
N GLN A 165 17.29 -3.89 -25.98
CA GLN A 165 17.87 -5.04 -25.27
C GLN A 165 16.87 -6.18 -25.14
N GLN A 166 15.60 -5.88 -24.80
CA GLN A 166 14.51 -6.88 -24.76
C GLN A 166 14.31 -7.51 -26.15
N LYS A 167 14.31 -6.69 -27.20
CA LYS A 167 14.12 -7.16 -28.57
C LYS A 167 15.27 -8.04 -29.06
N THR A 168 16.51 -7.73 -28.64
CA THR A 168 17.69 -8.53 -28.98
C THR A 168 17.73 -9.83 -28.19
N CYS A 169 17.27 -9.82 -26.94
CA CYS A 169 17.32 -10.93 -25.99
C CYS A 169 15.94 -11.17 -25.35
N PRO A 170 14.91 -11.56 -26.12
CA PRO A 170 13.53 -11.67 -25.63
C PRO A 170 13.38 -12.70 -24.52
N HIS A 171 14.19 -13.75 -24.55
CA HIS A 171 14.15 -14.83 -23.55
C HIS A 171 14.91 -14.54 -22.26
N GLN A 172 15.66 -13.44 -22.16
CA GLN A 172 16.42 -13.11 -20.97
C GLN A 172 15.52 -13.03 -19.72
N GLN A 173 14.34 -12.47 -19.87
CA GLN A 173 13.41 -12.26 -18.76
C GLN A 173 12.00 -12.83 -19.01
N ASN A 174 11.70 -13.28 -20.22
CA ASN A 174 10.37 -13.71 -20.61
C ASN A 174 10.39 -15.17 -21.10
N LEU A 175 9.35 -15.95 -20.76
CA LEU A 175 9.12 -17.23 -21.42
C LEU A 175 8.73 -16.96 -22.87
N VAL A 176 7.85 -15.95 -23.09
CA VAL A 176 7.44 -15.49 -24.41
C VAL A 176 7.53 -13.96 -24.46
N GLY A 177 8.35 -13.43 -25.38
CA GLY A 177 8.49 -12.01 -25.64
C GLY A 177 7.86 -11.64 -26.98
N ILE A 178 6.81 -10.81 -26.97
CA ILE A 178 6.12 -10.26 -28.12
C ILE A 178 6.54 -8.80 -28.25
N LEU A 179 7.52 -8.51 -29.10
CA LEU A 179 8.20 -7.20 -29.12
C LEU A 179 8.00 -6.49 -30.46
N GLY A 180 7.09 -5.52 -30.46
CA GLY A 180 6.77 -4.73 -31.67
C GLY A 180 5.94 -5.45 -32.71
N VAL A 181 5.43 -6.63 -32.43
CA VAL A 181 4.53 -7.38 -33.34
C VAL A 181 3.12 -6.80 -33.23
N LYS A 182 2.58 -6.33 -34.34
CA LYS A 182 1.29 -5.65 -34.39
C LYS A 182 0.15 -6.59 -34.81
N TYR A 183 -1.04 -6.36 -34.24
CA TYR A 183 -2.27 -7.08 -34.56
C TYR A 183 -2.13 -8.61 -34.47
N LEU A 184 -1.42 -9.09 -33.45
CA LEU A 184 -1.26 -10.52 -33.18
C LEU A 184 -2.42 -11.04 -32.32
N GLN A 185 -2.98 -12.20 -32.66
CA GLN A 185 -3.89 -12.96 -31.82
C GLN A 185 -3.21 -14.26 -31.39
N ILE A 186 -3.28 -14.59 -30.10
CA ILE A 186 -2.81 -15.87 -29.55
C ILE A 186 -3.99 -16.53 -28.85
N GLU A 187 -4.34 -17.75 -29.24
CA GLU A 187 -5.51 -18.47 -28.75
C GLU A 187 -5.20 -19.91 -28.40
N GLY A 188 -5.54 -20.31 -27.16
CA GLY A 188 -5.57 -21.72 -26.80
C GLY A 188 -6.80 -22.42 -27.40
N THR A 189 -6.60 -23.56 -28.08
CA THR A 189 -7.67 -24.31 -28.75
C THR A 189 -8.39 -25.30 -27.84
N GLY A 190 -8.10 -25.28 -26.54
CA GLY A 190 -8.75 -26.10 -25.52
C GLY A 190 -10.20 -25.72 -25.24
N ALA A 191 -10.92 -26.58 -24.53
CA ALA A 191 -12.27 -26.30 -24.02
C ALA A 191 -12.27 -25.25 -22.91
N ALA A 192 -11.19 -25.19 -22.13
CA ALA A 192 -10.98 -24.26 -21.02
C ALA A 192 -9.55 -23.72 -21.03
N PRO A 193 -9.28 -22.57 -20.35
CA PRO A 193 -7.93 -22.02 -20.23
C PRO A 193 -6.91 -23.00 -19.63
N SER A 194 -7.33 -23.89 -18.77
CA SER A 194 -6.50 -24.92 -18.13
C SER A 194 -5.98 -26.01 -19.08
N ASP A 195 -6.49 -26.08 -20.31
CA ASP A 195 -6.03 -27.06 -21.31
C ASP A 195 -4.72 -26.63 -21.98
N VAL A 196 -4.42 -25.32 -22.01
CA VAL A 196 -3.19 -24.75 -22.56
C VAL A 196 -2.49 -23.96 -21.47
N ILE A 197 -1.33 -24.44 -21.01
CA ILE A 197 -0.62 -23.86 -19.88
C ILE A 197 0.77 -23.41 -20.31
N PHE A 198 1.10 -22.14 -20.06
CA PHE A 198 2.44 -21.58 -20.17
C PHE A 198 3.01 -21.44 -18.77
N ASP A 199 4.08 -22.19 -18.46
CA ASP A 199 4.63 -22.33 -17.14
C ASP A 199 6.10 -21.89 -17.12
N ALA A 200 6.38 -20.78 -16.47
CA ALA A 200 7.73 -20.24 -16.36
C ALA A 200 8.60 -20.93 -15.29
N GLN A 201 8.07 -21.86 -14.50
CA GLN A 201 8.78 -22.64 -13.47
C GLN A 201 9.58 -21.77 -12.47
N PHE A 202 9.17 -20.51 -12.26
CA PHE A 202 9.89 -19.49 -11.52
C PHE A 202 11.31 -19.20 -12.07
N GLN A 203 11.52 -19.37 -13.36
CA GLN A 203 12.81 -19.09 -14.01
C GLN A 203 12.80 -17.80 -14.85
N LYS A 204 11.62 -17.24 -15.11
CA LYS A 204 11.44 -16.00 -15.88
C LYS A 204 10.69 -14.95 -15.07
N LEU A 205 10.97 -13.69 -15.34
CA LEU A 205 10.20 -12.59 -14.75
C LEU A 205 8.76 -12.58 -15.25
N ASN A 206 8.56 -12.77 -16.55
CA ASN A 206 7.24 -12.78 -17.15
C ASN A 206 6.99 -14.11 -17.88
N VAL A 207 5.75 -14.60 -17.79
CA VAL A 207 5.37 -15.72 -18.69
C VAL A 207 5.19 -15.15 -20.09
N ILE A 208 4.33 -14.15 -20.28
CA ILE A 208 4.15 -13.47 -21.57
C ILE A 208 4.39 -11.97 -21.35
N ARG A 209 5.28 -11.37 -22.17
CA ARG A 209 5.46 -9.94 -22.27
C ARG A 209 5.07 -9.45 -23.66
N GLY A 210 4.07 -8.55 -23.73
CA GLY A 210 3.74 -7.76 -24.91
C GLY A 210 4.28 -6.34 -24.78
N ASP A 211 5.20 -5.91 -25.65
CA ASP A 211 5.84 -4.61 -25.56
C ASP A 211 5.73 -3.90 -26.92
N ARG A 212 5.05 -2.74 -26.95
CA ARG A 212 4.74 -1.99 -28.19
C ARG A 212 4.04 -2.85 -29.25
N THR A 213 3.10 -3.65 -28.80
CA THR A 213 2.42 -4.67 -29.63
C THR A 213 0.95 -4.30 -29.85
N ASP A 214 0.69 -3.16 -30.48
CA ASP A 214 -0.66 -2.65 -30.68
C ASP A 214 -1.56 -3.64 -31.42
N GLY A 215 -2.78 -3.79 -30.92
CA GLY A 215 -3.75 -4.73 -31.44
C GLY A 215 -3.52 -6.18 -30.98
N LEU A 216 -2.89 -6.40 -29.83
CA LEU A 216 -2.67 -7.74 -29.25
C LEU A 216 -3.99 -8.34 -28.73
N TYR A 217 -4.27 -9.59 -29.06
CA TYR A 217 -5.41 -10.36 -28.54
C TYR A 217 -4.94 -11.68 -27.94
N LEU A 218 -5.10 -11.85 -26.63
CA LEU A 218 -4.73 -13.05 -25.88
C LEU A 218 -6.00 -13.75 -25.40
N ARG A 219 -6.13 -15.06 -25.63
CA ARG A 219 -7.36 -15.78 -25.34
C ARG A 219 -7.16 -17.22 -24.90
N ASN A 220 -7.95 -17.66 -23.91
CA ASN A 220 -8.22 -19.05 -23.54
C ASN A 220 -6.98 -19.88 -23.24
N PHE A 221 -6.13 -19.43 -22.33
CA PHE A 221 -4.98 -20.18 -21.82
C PHE A 221 -4.63 -19.74 -20.38
N THR A 222 -3.72 -20.49 -19.76
CA THR A 222 -3.20 -20.20 -18.41
C THR A 222 -1.74 -19.79 -18.48
N THR A 223 -1.37 -18.78 -17.70
CA THR A 223 0.01 -18.37 -17.41
C THR A 223 0.32 -18.57 -15.93
N GLU A 224 1.44 -19.23 -15.62
CA GLU A 224 1.76 -19.53 -14.23
C GLU A 224 3.25 -19.53 -13.91
N ARG A 225 3.54 -19.40 -12.60
CA ARG A 225 4.84 -19.61 -11.96
C ARG A 225 5.95 -18.73 -12.52
N SER A 226 5.66 -17.43 -12.72
CA SER A 226 6.68 -16.41 -12.98
C SER A 226 7.29 -15.88 -11.67
N THR A 227 8.48 -15.30 -11.76
CA THR A 227 9.07 -14.55 -10.64
C THR A 227 8.60 -13.08 -10.61
N PHE A 228 7.64 -12.71 -11.46
CA PHE A 228 7.00 -11.40 -11.47
C PHE A 228 5.58 -11.49 -12.04
N ASN A 229 5.40 -11.44 -13.38
CA ASN A 229 4.10 -11.31 -14.02
C ASN A 229 3.69 -12.57 -14.81
N GLY A 230 2.42 -12.94 -14.73
CA GLY A 230 1.82 -13.89 -15.66
C GLY A 230 1.77 -13.30 -17.08
N VAL A 231 0.96 -12.27 -17.29
CA VAL A 231 0.94 -11.48 -18.53
C VAL A 231 1.33 -10.04 -18.24
N TYR A 232 2.24 -9.49 -19.02
CA TYR A 232 2.66 -8.11 -18.94
C TYR A 232 2.55 -7.41 -20.30
N VAL A 233 1.67 -6.41 -20.41
CA VAL A 233 1.47 -5.58 -21.61
C VAL A 233 1.98 -4.16 -21.32
N ILE A 234 2.89 -3.65 -22.16
CA ILE A 234 3.54 -2.35 -21.90
C ILE A 234 3.63 -1.50 -23.17
N GLU A 235 3.44 -0.18 -23.03
CA GLU A 235 3.52 0.80 -24.13
C GLU A 235 2.71 0.38 -25.37
N THR A 236 1.50 -0.15 -25.17
CA THR A 236 0.68 -0.79 -26.20
C THR A 236 -0.65 -0.07 -26.33
N ASP A 237 -1.02 0.29 -27.54
CA ASP A 237 -2.30 0.90 -27.89
C ASP A 237 -3.24 -0.15 -28.52
N GLY A 238 -4.20 -0.61 -27.77
CA GLY A 238 -5.13 -1.68 -28.14
C GLY A 238 -4.65 -3.07 -27.76
N PHE A 239 -5.26 -3.64 -26.71
CA PHE A 239 -5.07 -5.05 -26.36
C PHE A 239 -6.32 -5.65 -25.71
N VAL A 240 -6.46 -6.97 -25.81
CA VAL A 240 -7.50 -7.74 -25.11
C VAL A 240 -6.88 -8.95 -24.43
N ILE A 241 -7.26 -9.17 -23.17
CA ILE A 241 -7.01 -10.40 -22.41
C ILE A 241 -8.38 -11.03 -22.13
N ASP A 242 -8.74 -12.07 -22.92
CA ASP A 242 -10.05 -12.72 -22.95
C ASP A 242 -9.97 -14.15 -22.40
N ARG A 243 -10.61 -14.43 -21.27
CA ARG A 243 -10.63 -15.76 -20.65
C ARG A 243 -9.22 -16.36 -20.48
N VAL A 244 -8.31 -15.57 -19.98
CA VAL A 244 -6.96 -16.01 -19.59
C VAL A 244 -6.93 -16.18 -18.07
N VAL A 245 -6.21 -17.19 -17.61
CA VAL A 245 -5.94 -17.42 -16.19
C VAL A 245 -4.51 -17.03 -15.89
N GLY A 246 -4.30 -16.13 -14.90
CA GLY A 246 -2.98 -15.72 -14.40
C GLY A 246 -2.79 -16.13 -12.95
N ARG A 247 -2.00 -17.19 -12.70
CA ARG A 247 -1.93 -17.76 -11.36
C ARG A 247 -0.52 -18.05 -10.87
N TRP A 248 -0.36 -18.06 -9.53
CA TRP A 248 0.85 -18.52 -8.83
C TRP A 248 2.11 -17.75 -9.23
N ASN A 249 1.94 -16.48 -9.60
CA ASN A 249 3.05 -15.58 -9.89
C ASN A 249 3.49 -14.86 -8.61
N THR A 250 4.76 -14.44 -8.52
CA THR A 250 5.23 -13.83 -7.29
C THR A 250 4.80 -12.38 -7.11
N GLU A 251 4.29 -11.75 -8.17
CA GLU A 251 3.73 -10.39 -8.14
C GLU A 251 2.32 -10.41 -8.77
N TYR A 252 2.17 -10.23 -10.10
CA TYR A 252 0.89 -9.98 -10.74
C TYR A 252 0.41 -11.14 -11.62
N GLY A 253 -0.90 -11.39 -11.59
CA GLY A 253 -1.54 -12.23 -12.59
C GLY A 253 -1.49 -11.57 -13.97
N PHE A 254 -2.01 -10.34 -14.04
CA PHE A 254 -2.03 -9.50 -15.23
C PHE A 254 -1.59 -8.08 -14.90
N LEU A 255 -0.63 -7.57 -15.68
CA LEU A 255 -0.17 -6.19 -15.61
C LEU A 255 -0.27 -5.54 -16.99
N SER A 256 -0.94 -4.39 -17.10
CA SER A 256 -0.71 -3.46 -18.20
C SER A 256 -0.04 -2.19 -17.67
N PHE A 257 0.87 -1.60 -18.45
CA PHE A 257 1.64 -0.46 -17.99
C PHE A 257 1.90 0.53 -19.12
N ALA A 258 1.57 1.81 -18.90
CA ALA A 258 1.61 2.82 -19.95
C ALA A 258 0.88 2.34 -21.22
N ALA A 259 -0.38 1.92 -21.07
CA ALA A 259 -1.18 1.34 -22.15
C ALA A 259 -2.50 2.10 -22.32
N ASP A 260 -3.12 1.92 -23.49
CA ASP A 260 -4.40 2.51 -23.84
C ASP A 260 -5.27 1.51 -24.63
N HIS A 261 -6.59 1.75 -24.75
CA HIS A 261 -7.57 0.89 -25.43
C HIS A 261 -7.43 -0.59 -25.04
N GLY A 262 -7.21 -0.85 -23.73
CA GLY A 262 -7.07 -2.20 -23.19
C GLY A 262 -8.35 -2.78 -22.63
N VAL A 263 -8.56 -4.08 -22.77
CA VAL A 263 -9.69 -4.80 -22.18
C VAL A 263 -9.21 -6.08 -21.50
N PHE A 264 -9.56 -6.24 -20.23
CA PHE A 264 -9.51 -7.51 -19.52
C PHE A 264 -10.94 -8.03 -19.40
N THR A 265 -11.23 -9.22 -19.96
CA THR A 265 -12.59 -9.75 -19.97
C THR A 265 -12.66 -11.24 -19.68
N GLY A 266 -13.58 -11.64 -18.79
CA GLY A 266 -13.79 -13.04 -18.42
C GLY A 266 -12.53 -13.72 -17.87
N CYS A 267 -11.58 -12.96 -17.35
CA CYS A 267 -10.30 -13.43 -16.87
C CYS A 267 -10.38 -13.94 -15.43
N GLU A 268 -9.41 -14.75 -15.02
CA GLU A 268 -9.27 -15.22 -13.65
C GLU A 268 -7.82 -15.02 -13.17
N ALA A 269 -7.65 -14.48 -11.96
CA ALA A 269 -6.32 -14.29 -11.39
C ALA A 269 -6.29 -14.75 -9.93
N TYR A 270 -5.38 -15.66 -9.58
CA TYR A 270 -5.30 -16.15 -8.21
C TYR A 270 -3.92 -16.67 -7.78
N GLY A 271 -3.70 -16.65 -6.47
CA GLY A 271 -2.46 -17.13 -5.87
C GLY A 271 -1.25 -16.25 -6.19
N ASN A 272 -1.45 -14.97 -6.52
CA ASN A 272 -0.39 -14.04 -6.87
C ASN A 272 0.08 -13.25 -5.65
N GLY A 273 1.38 -12.98 -5.58
CA GLY A 273 2.03 -12.36 -4.41
C GLY A 273 1.75 -10.87 -4.24
N ASP A 274 1.33 -10.17 -5.29
CA ASP A 274 0.80 -8.81 -5.23
C ASP A 274 -0.65 -8.84 -5.70
N SER A 275 -1.01 -8.29 -6.82
CA SER A 275 -2.40 -8.20 -7.26
C SER A 275 -2.72 -9.14 -8.42
N GLY A 276 -3.98 -9.58 -8.46
CA GLY A 276 -4.44 -10.38 -9.59
C GLY A 276 -4.47 -9.57 -10.88
N ILE A 277 -5.02 -8.35 -10.86
CA ILE A 277 -5.16 -7.47 -12.03
C ILE A 277 -4.60 -6.08 -11.70
N TYR A 278 -3.72 -5.57 -12.55
CA TYR A 278 -3.08 -4.27 -12.35
C TYR A 278 -2.95 -3.48 -13.66
N PRO A 279 -3.90 -2.60 -14.00
CA PRO A 279 -3.71 -1.57 -15.02
C PRO A 279 -3.00 -0.36 -14.41
N GLY A 280 -1.67 -0.28 -14.52
CA GLY A 280 -0.83 0.77 -13.95
C GLY A 280 -0.34 1.78 -14.98
N GLY A 281 -0.18 3.05 -14.58
CA GLY A 281 0.33 4.10 -15.46
C GLY A 281 -0.42 4.23 -16.78
N THR A 282 -1.73 4.01 -16.77
CA THR A 282 -2.59 4.07 -17.95
C THR A 282 -2.63 5.47 -18.56
N SER A 283 -3.11 5.58 -19.80
CA SER A 283 -3.24 6.88 -20.46
C SER A 283 -4.19 7.80 -19.69
N ASP A 284 -3.66 8.94 -19.26
CA ASP A 284 -4.38 9.93 -18.45
C ASP A 284 -5.17 10.91 -19.33
N ILE A 285 -6.24 10.38 -19.93
CA ILE A 285 -7.06 11.10 -20.93
C ILE A 285 -8.09 12.04 -20.33
N ASN A 286 -8.39 11.90 -19.03
CA ASN A 286 -9.42 12.69 -18.36
C ASN A 286 -8.89 13.73 -17.37
N ARG A 287 -7.58 13.87 -17.23
CA ARG A 287 -6.97 14.84 -16.29
C ARG A 287 -7.48 16.26 -16.51
N GLY A 288 -7.90 16.88 -15.43
CA GLY A 288 -8.42 18.26 -15.44
C GLY A 288 -9.85 18.40 -15.97
N ARG A 289 -10.52 17.30 -16.31
CA ARG A 289 -11.90 17.31 -16.83
C ARG A 289 -12.97 17.20 -15.76
N HIS A 290 -12.59 17.09 -14.51
CA HIS A 290 -13.51 16.85 -13.39
C HIS A 290 -14.31 15.55 -13.62
N PHE A 291 -15.63 15.62 -13.72
CA PHE A 291 -16.49 14.47 -13.99
C PHE A 291 -16.96 14.38 -15.45
N ASP A 292 -16.40 15.21 -16.34
CA ASP A 292 -16.70 15.17 -17.79
C ASP A 292 -15.75 14.19 -18.49
N VAL A 293 -15.98 12.90 -18.28
CA VAL A 293 -15.17 11.80 -18.81
C VAL A 293 -15.41 11.63 -20.30
N ILE A 294 -14.35 11.61 -21.12
CA ILE A 294 -14.45 11.39 -22.57
C ILE A 294 -14.59 9.90 -22.88
N ARG A 295 -13.69 9.08 -22.32
CA ARG A 295 -13.64 7.62 -22.44
C ARG A 295 -12.75 7.05 -21.34
N TYR A 296 -12.71 5.75 -21.24
CA TYR A 296 -11.74 5.05 -20.40
C TYR A 296 -10.61 4.48 -21.25
N ALA A 297 -9.39 4.49 -20.68
CA ALA A 297 -8.21 3.91 -21.32
C ALA A 297 -8.22 2.40 -21.23
N ILE A 298 -8.62 1.86 -20.08
CA ILE A 298 -8.67 0.43 -19.81
C ILE A 298 -10.05 0.05 -19.24
N GLU A 299 -10.58 -1.06 -19.73
CA GLU A 299 -11.80 -1.72 -19.22
C GLU A 299 -11.44 -3.06 -18.57
N VAL A 300 -12.00 -3.33 -17.38
CA VAL A 300 -11.90 -4.62 -16.69
C VAL A 300 -13.32 -5.11 -16.42
N THR A 301 -13.70 -6.23 -17.02
CA THR A 301 -15.09 -6.70 -16.94
C THR A 301 -15.23 -8.23 -16.91
N GLY A 302 -16.14 -8.72 -16.06
CA GLY A 302 -16.45 -10.15 -15.95
C GLY A 302 -15.26 -11.01 -15.48
N CYS A 303 -14.27 -10.41 -14.84
CA CYS A 303 -13.12 -11.11 -14.29
C CYS A 303 -13.35 -11.48 -12.82
N ARG A 304 -12.71 -12.56 -12.39
CA ARG A 304 -12.60 -12.91 -10.97
C ARG A 304 -11.13 -12.86 -10.52
N SER A 305 -10.87 -12.15 -9.44
CA SER A 305 -9.54 -12.07 -8.85
C SER A 305 -9.60 -12.43 -7.37
N HIS A 306 -8.99 -13.57 -7.01
CA HIS A 306 -9.15 -14.16 -5.68
C HIS A 306 -7.87 -14.81 -5.17
N ASP A 307 -7.79 -15.03 -3.86
CA ASP A 307 -6.65 -15.66 -3.21
C ASP A 307 -5.30 -14.98 -3.54
N ASN A 308 -5.29 -13.65 -3.74
CA ASN A 308 -4.09 -12.83 -3.95
C ASN A 308 -3.81 -11.97 -2.70
N THR A 309 -2.69 -11.29 -2.68
CA THR A 309 -2.46 -10.21 -1.70
C THR A 309 -3.48 -9.10 -1.91
N LEU A 310 -3.72 -8.70 -3.15
CA LEU A 310 -4.73 -7.71 -3.53
C LEU A 310 -5.49 -8.20 -4.77
N GLY A 311 -6.80 -8.05 -4.80
CA GLY A 311 -7.57 -8.46 -5.97
C GLY A 311 -7.26 -7.59 -7.18
N TYR A 312 -7.26 -6.26 -7.00
CA TYR A 312 -7.01 -5.26 -8.04
C TYR A 312 -6.10 -4.15 -7.50
N SER A 313 -5.07 -3.78 -8.26
CA SER A 313 -4.22 -2.62 -7.99
C SER A 313 -4.46 -1.51 -9.02
N GLY A 314 -4.72 -0.31 -8.54
CA GLY A 314 -4.98 0.88 -9.34
C GLY A 314 -3.93 1.97 -9.19
N THR A 315 -2.68 1.64 -8.81
CA THR A 315 -1.62 2.64 -8.72
C THR A 315 -1.37 3.30 -10.09
N GLY A 316 -1.65 4.59 -10.21
CA GLY A 316 -1.59 5.29 -11.51
C GLY A 316 -2.55 4.70 -12.55
N GLY A 317 -3.60 4.02 -12.12
CA GLY A 317 -4.68 3.52 -12.97
C GLY A 317 -5.64 4.65 -13.33
N ASP A 318 -5.22 5.52 -14.24
CA ASP A 318 -5.99 6.67 -14.68
C ASP A 318 -7.04 6.27 -15.72
N SER A 319 -8.22 6.87 -15.63
CA SER A 319 -9.26 6.67 -16.65
C SER A 319 -9.58 5.19 -16.89
N VAL A 320 -9.77 4.41 -15.82
CA VAL A 320 -10.12 2.99 -15.88
C VAL A 320 -11.59 2.74 -15.59
N TRP A 321 -12.17 1.75 -16.25
CA TRP A 321 -13.55 1.29 -16.01
C TRP A 321 -13.55 -0.16 -15.54
N VAL A 322 -13.91 -0.38 -14.29
CA VAL A 322 -13.88 -1.68 -13.62
C VAL A 322 -15.30 -2.05 -13.24
N HIS A 323 -15.90 -3.05 -13.91
CA HIS A 323 -17.30 -3.37 -13.72
C HIS A 323 -17.63 -4.85 -13.87
N ASN A 324 -18.65 -5.29 -13.16
CA ASN A 324 -19.15 -6.67 -13.20
C ASN A 324 -18.06 -7.71 -12.87
N ASN A 325 -17.11 -7.38 -11.99
CA ASN A 325 -16.06 -8.28 -11.54
C ASN A 325 -16.33 -8.80 -10.14
N GLU A 326 -15.61 -9.85 -9.76
CA GLU A 326 -15.59 -10.38 -8.40
C GLU A 326 -14.16 -10.33 -7.83
N PHE A 327 -14.00 -9.65 -6.69
CA PHE A 327 -12.74 -9.53 -5.95
C PHE A 327 -12.95 -10.13 -4.56
N ASP A 328 -12.54 -11.39 -4.36
CA ASP A 328 -12.88 -12.16 -3.19
C ASP A 328 -11.71 -12.97 -2.62
N HIS A 329 -11.75 -13.28 -1.32
CA HIS A 329 -10.75 -14.12 -0.63
C HIS A 329 -9.29 -13.63 -0.74
N ASN A 330 -9.07 -12.38 -1.11
CA ASN A 330 -7.76 -11.73 -1.06
C ASN A 330 -7.44 -11.24 0.37
N MET A 331 -6.27 -10.66 0.61
CA MET A 331 -6.01 -9.88 1.83
C MET A 331 -6.74 -8.54 1.78
N GLY A 332 -6.74 -7.89 0.61
CA GLY A 332 -7.52 -6.70 0.28
C GLY A 332 -8.17 -6.85 -1.08
N GLY A 333 -9.37 -6.27 -1.27
CA GLY A 333 -10.12 -6.41 -2.53
C GLY A 333 -9.52 -5.58 -3.66
N ALA A 334 -9.41 -4.26 -3.48
CA ALA A 334 -8.89 -3.35 -4.50
C ALA A 334 -8.18 -2.14 -3.90
N SER A 335 -7.28 -1.51 -4.66
CA SER A 335 -6.73 -0.19 -4.33
C SER A 335 -6.84 0.79 -5.51
N MET A 336 -7.07 2.08 -5.19
CA MET A 336 -6.86 3.23 -6.06
C MET A 336 -5.85 4.09 -5.32
N ASP A 337 -4.62 4.17 -5.82
CA ASP A 337 -3.60 4.79 -4.99
C ASP A 337 -2.54 5.60 -5.74
N SER A 338 -1.95 6.53 -5.00
CA SER A 338 -0.82 7.36 -5.39
C SER A 338 0.38 7.17 -4.44
N LEU A 339 0.56 5.96 -3.90
CA LEU A 339 1.54 5.70 -2.83
C LEU A 339 3.00 5.69 -3.32
N PHE A 340 3.24 5.33 -4.57
CA PHE A 340 4.59 5.04 -5.03
C PHE A 340 5.21 6.23 -5.79
N PRO A 341 6.24 6.90 -5.23
CA PRO A 341 6.86 8.07 -5.87
C PRO A 341 7.48 7.71 -7.23
N ASN A 342 7.39 8.66 -8.16
CA ASN A 342 7.87 8.52 -9.54
C ASN A 342 7.17 7.45 -10.39
N HIS A 343 6.07 6.88 -9.91
CA HIS A 343 5.25 6.02 -10.75
C HIS A 343 4.54 6.88 -11.81
N PRO A 344 4.54 6.48 -13.09
CA PRO A 344 3.78 7.20 -14.12
C PRO A 344 2.28 7.17 -13.81
N GLY A 345 1.55 8.22 -14.22
CA GLY A 345 0.11 8.35 -13.97
C GLY A 345 -0.26 8.94 -12.61
N LEU A 346 0.70 9.36 -11.79
CA LEU A 346 0.36 10.01 -10.52
C LEU A 346 0.06 11.52 -10.68
N PRO A 347 -0.92 12.06 -9.91
CA PRO A 347 -1.85 11.36 -9.03
C PRO A 347 -2.86 10.51 -9.81
N GLN A 348 -3.20 9.32 -9.28
CA GLN A 348 -4.22 8.46 -9.85
C GLN A 348 -5.58 9.20 -9.93
N ASN A 349 -6.31 9.03 -11.01
CA ASN A 349 -7.57 9.75 -11.21
C ASN A 349 -8.56 9.06 -12.17
N HIS A 350 -9.84 9.41 -12.02
CA HIS A 350 -10.93 9.02 -12.92
C HIS A 350 -11.15 7.52 -13.08
N ALA A 351 -11.00 6.74 -11.99
CA ALA A 351 -11.47 5.36 -11.98
C ALA A 351 -13.00 5.32 -11.82
N LEU A 352 -13.67 4.48 -12.61
CA LEU A 352 -15.07 4.13 -12.40
C LEU A 352 -15.16 2.65 -11.98
N PHE A 353 -15.59 2.43 -10.75
CA PHE A 353 -15.89 1.10 -10.20
C PHE A 353 -17.40 0.95 -10.04
N GLU A 354 -18.00 0.02 -10.78
CA GLU A 354 -19.46 -0.18 -10.69
C GLU A 354 -19.87 -1.64 -10.84
N HIS A 355 -20.93 -2.01 -10.13
CA HIS A 355 -21.52 -3.36 -10.19
C HIS A 355 -20.54 -4.50 -9.90
N ASN A 356 -19.48 -4.27 -9.12
CA ASN A 356 -18.53 -5.30 -8.72
C ASN A 356 -18.96 -5.95 -7.40
N LEU A 357 -18.55 -7.19 -7.20
CA LEU A 357 -18.64 -7.92 -5.94
C LEU A 357 -17.27 -7.85 -5.25
N ILE A 358 -17.19 -7.22 -4.09
CA ILE A 358 -15.95 -7.04 -3.33
C ILE A 358 -16.18 -7.57 -1.92
N HIS A 359 -15.77 -8.83 -1.66
CA HIS A 359 -16.16 -9.47 -0.43
C HIS A 359 -15.16 -10.49 0.09
N SER A 360 -15.30 -10.80 1.38
CA SER A 360 -14.55 -11.89 2.06
C SER A 360 -13.03 -11.75 1.90
N ASN A 361 -12.51 -10.53 1.75
CA ASN A 361 -11.08 -10.27 1.57
C ASN A 361 -10.35 -10.29 2.93
N ASN A 362 -10.37 -11.45 3.59
CA ASN A 362 -9.90 -11.66 4.96
C ASN A 362 -8.74 -12.66 5.04
N SER A 363 -8.19 -13.10 3.90
CA SER A 363 -7.09 -14.06 3.85
C SER A 363 -5.82 -13.44 4.46
N ASN A 364 -5.22 -14.09 5.44
CA ASN A 364 -4.00 -13.59 6.07
C ASN A 364 -2.79 -14.43 5.66
N TYR A 365 -2.08 -13.97 4.65
CA TYR A 365 -0.87 -14.64 4.14
C TYR A 365 0.41 -14.23 4.88
N TYR A 366 0.38 -13.26 5.79
CA TYR A 366 1.57 -12.87 6.56
C TYR A 366 2.09 -13.97 7.47
N ALA A 367 1.24 -14.93 7.88
CA ALA A 367 1.69 -16.08 8.63
C ALA A 367 2.83 -16.82 7.91
N GLN A 368 2.76 -16.95 6.59
CA GLN A 368 3.75 -17.61 5.74
C GLN A 368 5.05 -16.79 5.60
N VAL A 369 4.99 -15.50 5.86
CA VAL A 369 6.18 -14.64 5.97
C VAL A 369 6.88 -14.88 7.30
N TRP A 370 6.09 -14.91 8.40
CA TRP A 370 6.63 -15.02 9.75
C TRP A 370 7.18 -16.41 10.06
N ASP A 371 6.60 -17.47 9.53
CA ASP A 371 7.11 -18.85 9.70
C ASP A 371 8.32 -19.15 8.81
N GLY A 372 8.60 -18.27 7.84
CA GLY A 372 9.76 -18.35 6.96
C GLY A 372 9.52 -19.06 5.64
N THR A 373 8.31 -19.52 5.35
CA THR A 373 7.96 -20.14 4.06
C THR A 373 8.28 -19.21 2.90
N CYS A 374 7.95 -17.93 3.00
CA CYS A 374 8.23 -16.93 1.95
C CYS A 374 9.74 -16.60 1.78
N ALA A 375 10.61 -17.02 2.67
CA ALA A 375 12.05 -16.88 2.51
C ALA A 375 12.70 -18.04 1.76
N LEU A 376 11.97 -19.13 1.52
CA LEU A 376 12.45 -20.26 0.72
C LEU A 376 12.61 -19.88 -0.76
N PRO A 377 13.43 -20.61 -1.53
CA PRO A 377 13.39 -20.55 -2.99
C PRO A 377 11.96 -20.75 -3.52
N TYR A 378 11.58 -20.05 -4.57
CA TYR A 378 10.20 -20.05 -5.09
C TYR A 378 9.62 -21.44 -5.30
N GLN A 379 10.41 -22.36 -5.85
CA GLN A 379 10.02 -23.75 -6.14
C GLN A 379 9.72 -24.58 -4.88
N LEU A 380 10.13 -24.10 -3.71
CA LEU A 380 9.96 -24.80 -2.43
C LEU A 380 8.90 -24.18 -1.52
N ARG A 381 8.30 -23.06 -1.94
CA ARG A 381 7.32 -22.35 -1.14
C ARG A 381 5.96 -23.05 -1.09
N GLY A 382 5.61 -23.83 -2.11
CA GLY A 382 4.30 -24.45 -2.23
C GLY A 382 3.21 -23.47 -2.71
N ILE A 383 3.58 -22.54 -3.59
CA ILE A 383 2.66 -21.51 -4.12
C ILE A 383 1.46 -22.19 -4.78
N GLU A 384 1.67 -23.27 -5.52
CA GLU A 384 0.62 -24.08 -6.14
C GLU A 384 -0.30 -24.84 -5.15
N LYS A 385 0.03 -24.77 -3.86
CA LYS A 385 -0.77 -25.35 -2.74
C LYS A 385 -1.46 -24.28 -1.90
N GLY A 386 -1.56 -23.06 -2.43
CA GLY A 386 -2.21 -21.94 -1.76
C GLY A 386 -1.31 -21.09 -0.86
N VAL A 387 0.01 -21.24 -0.98
CA VAL A 387 0.93 -20.32 -0.33
C VAL A 387 1.03 -19.03 -1.15
N VAL A 388 0.71 -17.90 -0.55
CA VAL A 388 0.86 -16.57 -1.13
C VAL A 388 1.87 -15.80 -0.29
N CYS A 389 2.85 -15.17 -0.95
CA CYS A 389 3.87 -14.38 -0.27
C CYS A 389 3.67 -12.90 -0.59
N PRO A 390 3.06 -12.11 0.32
CA PRO A 390 2.74 -10.71 0.08
C PRO A 390 3.97 -9.90 -0.31
N ALA A 391 3.95 -9.33 -1.52
CA ALA A 391 5.02 -8.46 -2.00
C ALA A 391 4.91 -7.04 -1.45
N VAL A 392 3.69 -6.62 -1.09
CA VAL A 392 3.36 -5.29 -0.57
C VAL A 392 2.58 -5.40 0.74
N PRO A 393 2.69 -4.40 1.64
CA PRO A 393 1.89 -4.37 2.86
C PRO A 393 0.45 -3.93 2.54
N VAL A 394 -0.50 -4.84 2.72
CA VAL A 394 -1.94 -4.58 2.59
C VAL A 394 -2.62 -4.88 3.93
N PRO A 395 -3.50 -4.02 4.44
CA PRO A 395 -4.25 -4.32 5.65
C PRO A 395 -5.25 -5.45 5.40
N VAL A 396 -5.09 -6.55 6.12
CA VAL A 396 -5.97 -7.73 6.03
C VAL A 396 -7.42 -7.35 6.35
N GLY A 397 -8.36 -7.81 5.55
CA GLY A 397 -9.78 -7.59 5.77
C GLY A 397 -10.33 -6.30 5.16
N SER A 398 -9.64 -5.72 4.17
CA SER A 398 -10.06 -4.48 3.50
C SER A 398 -10.75 -4.77 2.18
N GLY A 399 -11.84 -4.05 1.91
CA GLY A 399 -12.53 -4.06 0.61
C GLY A 399 -11.81 -3.19 -0.42
N ILE A 400 -12.06 -1.88 -0.45
CA ILE A 400 -11.45 -0.94 -1.39
C ILE A 400 -10.66 0.14 -0.64
N LEU A 401 -9.39 0.30 -1.03
CA LEU A 401 -8.45 1.27 -0.47
C LEU A 401 -8.28 2.44 -1.46
N VAL A 402 -8.82 3.62 -1.16
CA VAL A 402 -8.64 4.85 -1.94
C VAL A 402 -7.60 5.71 -1.22
N ILE A 403 -6.37 5.70 -1.73
CA ILE A 403 -5.20 6.28 -1.05
C ILE A 403 -4.51 7.28 -1.97
N GLY A 404 -5.10 8.46 -2.14
CA GLY A 404 -4.63 9.52 -3.02
C GLY A 404 -5.20 9.44 -4.44
N GLY A 405 -6.33 8.78 -4.64
CA GLY A 405 -7.06 8.79 -5.91
C GLY A 405 -8.01 9.99 -6.01
N ASP A 406 -8.12 10.61 -7.18
CA ASP A 406 -8.90 11.81 -7.43
C ASP A 406 -10.00 11.59 -8.49
N TYR A 407 -11.18 12.16 -8.27
CA TYR A 407 -12.33 12.08 -9.19
C TYR A 407 -12.81 10.66 -9.48
N ASP A 408 -12.54 9.71 -8.59
CA ASP A 408 -12.99 8.33 -8.72
C ASP A 408 -14.48 8.22 -8.38
N ILE A 409 -15.16 7.30 -9.05
CA ILE A 409 -16.57 7.01 -8.83
C ILE A 409 -16.73 5.54 -8.47
N PHE A 410 -17.26 5.30 -7.29
CA PHE A 410 -17.63 3.95 -6.81
C PHE A 410 -19.14 3.91 -6.70
N ARG A 411 -19.80 3.16 -7.59
CA ARG A 411 -21.27 3.12 -7.59
C ARG A 411 -21.82 1.71 -7.75
N GLU A 412 -22.91 1.44 -7.02
CA GLU A 412 -23.68 0.21 -7.14
C GLU A 412 -22.83 -1.07 -6.99
N ASN A 413 -21.72 -1.00 -6.25
CA ASN A 413 -20.92 -2.17 -5.90
C ASN A 413 -21.52 -2.87 -4.69
N TRP A 414 -21.38 -4.18 -4.61
CA TRP A 414 -21.67 -4.99 -3.43
C TRP A 414 -20.39 -5.17 -2.62
N VAL A 415 -20.32 -4.56 -1.42
CA VAL A 415 -19.11 -4.56 -0.57
C VAL A 415 -19.49 -5.11 0.80
N TYR A 416 -19.11 -6.37 1.07
CA TYR A 416 -19.55 -7.08 2.26
C TYR A 416 -18.53 -8.09 2.76
N ASP A 417 -18.67 -8.54 4.02
CA ASP A 417 -17.82 -9.54 4.68
C ASP A 417 -16.31 -9.21 4.58
N ASN A 418 -15.96 -7.92 4.54
CA ASN A 418 -14.57 -7.46 4.68
C ASN A 418 -14.37 -7.04 6.15
N TRP A 419 -13.71 -7.85 6.94
CA TRP A 419 -13.78 -7.78 8.41
C TRP A 419 -13.10 -6.56 9.01
N ARG A 420 -12.26 -5.85 8.26
CA ARG A 420 -11.68 -4.58 8.71
C ARG A 420 -12.55 -3.41 8.24
N VAL A 421 -12.74 -3.28 6.94
CA VAL A 421 -13.42 -2.12 6.36
C VAL A 421 -13.86 -2.37 4.92
N GLY A 422 -15.03 -1.87 4.54
CA GLY A 422 -15.51 -1.90 3.15
C GLY A 422 -14.76 -0.93 2.26
N PHE A 423 -14.78 0.37 2.61
CA PHE A 423 -14.02 1.42 1.90
C PHE A 423 -13.13 2.20 2.85
N VAL A 424 -11.90 2.45 2.45
CA VAL A 424 -10.96 3.37 3.10
C VAL A 424 -10.67 4.52 2.17
N GLN A 425 -10.82 5.77 2.62
CA GLN A 425 -10.33 6.96 1.92
C GLN A 425 -9.30 7.68 2.78
N LEU A 426 -8.08 7.79 2.27
CA LEU A 426 -6.94 8.41 2.94
C LEU A 426 -6.25 9.45 2.06
N GLY A 427 -5.70 10.49 2.67
CA GLY A 427 -4.68 11.32 2.03
C GLY A 427 -3.28 10.70 2.22
N VAL A 428 -2.43 10.82 1.22
CA VAL A 428 -1.03 10.38 1.30
C VAL A 428 -0.15 11.56 1.66
N PRO A 429 0.53 11.57 2.83
CA PRO A 429 1.50 12.60 3.13
C PRO A 429 2.67 12.56 2.14
N GLY A 430 3.04 13.69 1.55
CA GLY A 430 4.14 13.78 0.59
C GLY A 430 5.46 13.27 1.13
N LEU A 431 5.67 13.39 2.43
CA LEU A 431 6.82 12.80 3.12
C LEU A 431 6.86 11.27 3.00
N VAL A 432 5.72 10.58 3.02
CA VAL A 432 5.63 9.12 2.84
C VAL A 432 5.94 8.75 1.39
N ARG A 433 5.47 9.54 0.43
CA ARG A 433 5.78 9.34 -0.99
C ARG A 433 7.23 9.62 -1.36
N GLY A 434 7.94 10.45 -0.59
CA GLY A 434 9.29 10.88 -0.93
C GLY A 434 9.35 11.80 -2.15
N ASP A 435 8.24 12.47 -2.51
CA ASP A 435 8.18 13.41 -3.61
C ASP A 435 8.93 14.70 -3.32
N ASN A 436 9.70 15.15 -4.30
CA ASN A 436 10.46 16.38 -4.23
C ASN A 436 9.71 17.59 -4.82
N THR A 437 8.56 17.39 -5.42
CA THR A 437 7.77 18.46 -6.04
C THR A 437 6.63 18.86 -5.12
N TRP A 438 6.52 20.16 -4.82
CA TRP A 438 5.54 20.68 -3.87
C TRP A 438 4.08 20.36 -4.20
N PRO A 439 3.60 20.46 -5.45
CA PRO A 439 2.22 20.08 -5.77
C PRO A 439 1.92 18.60 -5.58
N ALA A 440 2.91 17.73 -5.77
CA ALA A 440 2.79 16.29 -5.63
C ALA A 440 2.93 15.79 -4.18
N GLN A 441 3.17 16.70 -3.22
CA GLN A 441 3.30 16.32 -1.82
C GLN A 441 1.99 16.10 -1.08
N GLU A 442 0.86 16.44 -1.68
CA GLU A 442 -0.46 16.36 -1.06
C GLU A 442 -1.45 15.58 -1.94
N GLU A 443 -1.26 14.27 -2.05
CA GLU A 443 -2.29 13.43 -2.64
C GLU A 443 -3.35 13.14 -1.59
N THR A 444 -4.47 13.81 -1.68
CA THR A 444 -5.46 13.85 -0.61
C THR A 444 -6.79 13.19 -0.94
N SER A 445 -6.87 12.36 -1.99
CA SER A 445 -8.09 11.66 -2.39
C SER A 445 -9.29 12.61 -2.61
N ASN A 446 -9.18 13.54 -3.59
CA ASN A 446 -10.16 14.59 -3.78
C ASN A 446 -11.30 14.19 -4.70
N PHE A 447 -12.48 14.72 -4.44
CA PHE A 447 -13.66 14.68 -5.31
C PHE A 447 -14.15 13.26 -5.66
N ASN A 448 -13.89 12.27 -4.81
CA ASN A 448 -14.37 10.92 -5.00
C ASN A 448 -15.86 10.80 -4.67
N ARG A 449 -16.60 9.98 -5.39
CA ARG A 449 -18.04 9.77 -5.22
C ARG A 449 -18.35 8.31 -4.91
N TYR A 450 -19.05 8.09 -3.82
CA TYR A 450 -19.54 6.79 -3.38
C TYR A 450 -21.07 6.80 -3.47
N ILE A 451 -21.64 6.14 -4.48
CA ILE A 451 -23.07 6.30 -4.84
C ILE A 451 -23.76 4.94 -4.89
N GLY A 452 -24.79 4.74 -4.08
CA GLY A 452 -25.65 3.55 -4.16
C GLY A 452 -24.95 2.24 -3.92
N ASN A 453 -23.80 2.22 -3.20
CA ASN A 453 -23.10 0.98 -2.91
C ASN A 453 -23.85 0.17 -1.85
N HIS A 454 -23.99 -1.12 -2.09
CA HIS A 454 -24.64 -2.07 -1.19
C HIS A 454 -23.64 -2.57 -0.14
N MET A 455 -23.77 -2.05 1.08
CA MET A 455 -22.82 -2.30 2.16
C MET A 455 -23.29 -3.39 3.10
N GLY A 456 -22.39 -4.32 3.47
CA GLY A 456 -22.61 -5.31 4.52
C GLY A 456 -23.67 -6.36 4.23
N SER A 457 -24.08 -6.53 2.96
CA SER A 457 -25.01 -7.59 2.53
C SER A 457 -24.72 -8.07 1.12
N ASP A 458 -25.02 -9.34 0.85
CA ASP A 458 -24.92 -9.88 -0.50
C ASP A 458 -26.19 -9.57 -1.34
N SER A 459 -26.16 -9.93 -2.63
CA SER A 459 -27.29 -9.72 -3.56
C SER A 459 -28.54 -10.54 -3.23
N ARG A 460 -28.46 -11.51 -2.33
CA ARG A 460 -29.60 -12.31 -1.83
C ARG A 460 -30.19 -11.69 -0.57
N GLY A 461 -29.60 -10.62 -0.04
CA GLY A 461 -30.00 -9.93 1.19
C GLY A 461 -29.50 -10.63 2.45
N GLU A 462 -28.50 -11.52 2.37
CA GLU A 462 -27.83 -12.07 3.53
C GLU A 462 -27.00 -10.99 4.22
N ASN A 463 -27.17 -10.84 5.54
CA ASN A 463 -26.41 -9.86 6.32
C ASN A 463 -24.99 -10.36 6.58
N LEU A 464 -24.03 -9.75 5.91
CA LEU A 464 -22.61 -10.07 5.92
C LEU A 464 -21.81 -8.77 6.17
N PRO A 465 -21.82 -8.26 7.41
CA PRO A 465 -21.30 -6.93 7.71
C PRO A 465 -19.79 -6.83 7.51
N ASN A 466 -19.36 -5.64 7.07
CA ASN A 466 -17.98 -5.22 7.14
C ASN A 466 -17.61 -4.83 8.58
N GLY A 467 -16.30 -4.73 8.89
CA GLY A 467 -15.86 -4.17 10.18
C GLY A 467 -16.31 -2.73 10.36
N LEU A 468 -16.01 -1.90 9.36
CA LEU A 468 -16.63 -0.60 9.09
C LEU A 468 -17.07 -0.60 7.63
N ASP A 469 -18.13 0.10 7.29
CA ASP A 469 -18.51 0.24 5.88
C ASP A 469 -17.66 1.31 5.19
N PHE A 470 -17.45 2.45 5.86
CA PHE A 470 -16.62 3.54 5.35
C PHE A 470 -15.69 4.09 6.42
N PHE A 471 -14.41 4.26 6.04
CA PHE A 471 -13.44 5.03 6.80
C PHE A 471 -12.94 6.21 5.96
N TRP A 472 -12.98 7.42 6.52
CA TRP A 472 -12.40 8.63 5.92
C TRP A 472 -11.53 9.36 6.95
N ASP A 473 -10.26 9.52 6.67
CA ASP A 473 -9.30 10.20 7.56
C ASP A 473 -9.50 11.71 7.65
N GLY A 474 -10.47 12.25 6.94
CA GLY A 474 -10.75 13.69 6.91
C GLY A 474 -9.89 14.48 5.93
N GLN A 475 -8.98 13.85 5.19
CA GLN A 475 -8.20 14.50 4.14
C GLN A 475 -8.91 14.42 2.79
N GLY A 476 -8.54 15.33 1.88
CA GLY A 476 -9.25 15.50 0.61
C GLY A 476 -10.51 16.35 0.74
N ARG A 477 -10.90 16.96 -0.35
CA ARG A 477 -12.08 17.85 -0.45
C ARG A 477 -13.04 17.35 -1.53
N GLY A 478 -14.32 17.69 -1.38
CA GLY A 478 -15.34 17.42 -2.38
C GLY A 478 -15.75 15.96 -2.51
N SER A 479 -15.17 15.04 -1.74
CA SER A 479 -15.60 13.64 -1.70
C SER A 479 -16.94 13.51 -0.99
N CYS A 480 -17.84 12.67 -1.52
CA CYS A 480 -19.19 12.56 -1.00
C CYS A 480 -19.78 11.16 -1.11
N TRP A 481 -20.77 10.89 -0.27
CA TRP A 481 -21.48 9.62 -0.14
C TRP A 481 -22.97 9.83 -0.35
N GLN A 482 -23.59 8.98 -1.17
CA GLN A 482 -25.02 9.04 -1.48
C GLN A 482 -25.61 7.64 -1.51
N ASP A 483 -26.84 7.52 -0.96
CA ASP A 483 -27.64 6.29 -0.96
C ASP A 483 -26.91 5.03 -0.41
N ALA A 484 -25.79 5.25 0.29
CA ALA A 484 -25.14 4.22 1.07
C ALA A 484 -25.80 4.23 2.46
N HIS A 485 -26.48 3.16 2.82
CA HIS A 485 -27.04 2.97 4.16
C HIS A 485 -26.02 2.21 5.04
N PRO A 486 -24.90 2.84 5.45
CA PRO A 486 -23.84 2.16 6.13
C PRO A 486 -24.24 1.78 7.55
N SER A 487 -23.85 0.60 7.99
CA SER A 487 -24.02 0.15 9.37
C SER A 487 -22.96 0.73 10.30
N GLY A 488 -21.80 1.12 9.77
CA GLY A 488 -20.72 1.71 10.54
C GLY A 488 -19.81 2.61 9.69
N THR A 489 -19.56 3.84 10.17
CA THR A 489 -18.65 4.78 9.49
C THR A 489 -17.72 5.45 10.51
N GLU A 490 -16.52 5.78 10.05
CA GLU A 490 -15.61 6.66 10.76
C GLU A 490 -15.18 7.80 9.81
N PRO A 491 -15.52 9.06 10.07
CA PRO A 491 -16.34 9.55 11.20
C PRO A 491 -17.79 9.03 11.16
N ILE A 492 -18.50 9.16 12.25
CA ILE A 492 -19.89 8.69 12.43
C ILE A 492 -20.83 9.16 11.30
N ALA A 493 -20.55 10.31 10.70
CA ALA A 493 -21.29 10.85 9.56
C ALA A 493 -20.28 11.22 8.46
N VAL A 494 -20.48 10.64 7.29
CA VAL A 494 -19.75 11.01 6.07
C VAL A 494 -20.50 12.08 5.29
N PRO A 495 -19.81 12.99 4.56
CA PRO A 495 -20.43 14.07 3.83
C PRO A 495 -21.36 13.60 2.72
N ALA A 496 -22.56 14.16 2.65
CA ALA A 496 -23.55 13.81 1.62
C ALA A 496 -23.25 14.48 0.26
N CYS A 497 -23.55 13.78 -0.85
CA CYS A 497 -23.56 14.36 -2.18
C CYS A 497 -24.78 15.31 -2.35
N PRO A 498 -24.69 16.37 -3.18
CA PRO A 498 -23.54 16.80 -3.97
C PRO A 498 -22.59 17.76 -3.24
N ALA A 499 -22.90 18.12 -1.97
CA ALA A 499 -22.14 19.14 -1.26
C ALA A 499 -20.67 18.78 -1.05
N GLY A 500 -20.41 17.50 -0.80
CA GLY A 500 -19.07 16.99 -0.56
C GLY A 500 -18.46 17.44 0.77
N GLY A 501 -17.44 16.74 1.20
CA GLY A 501 -16.69 17.04 2.41
C GLY A 501 -15.71 18.19 2.24
N GLN A 502 -15.54 18.93 3.32
CA GLN A 502 -14.42 19.86 3.46
C GLN A 502 -13.25 19.13 4.12
N GLN A 503 -12.07 19.38 3.61
CA GLN A 503 -10.85 18.85 4.24
C GLN A 503 -10.78 19.27 5.70
N ARG A 504 -10.54 18.32 6.60
CA ARG A 504 -10.36 18.63 8.02
C ARG A 504 -9.03 19.36 8.25
N LEU A 505 -9.01 20.22 9.25
CA LEU A 505 -7.80 20.91 9.67
C LEU A 505 -6.72 19.94 10.15
N ILE A 506 -7.14 18.86 10.80
CA ILE A 506 -6.27 17.82 11.35
C ILE A 506 -6.79 16.47 10.82
N ALA A 507 -5.95 15.72 10.10
CA ALA A 507 -6.24 14.34 9.72
C ALA A 507 -6.22 13.43 10.97
N ASP A 508 -6.67 12.19 10.80
CA ASP A 508 -6.50 11.19 11.85
C ASP A 508 -5.00 11.09 12.23
N PRO A 509 -4.63 11.40 13.49
CA PRO A 509 -3.24 11.37 13.91
C PRO A 509 -2.63 9.96 13.87
N ASN A 510 -3.44 8.91 13.98
CA ASN A 510 -2.99 7.53 13.93
C ASN A 510 -2.54 7.12 12.53
N LYS A 511 -3.05 7.77 11.48
CA LYS A 511 -2.68 7.50 10.09
C LYS A 511 -1.18 7.53 9.86
N LEU A 512 -0.50 8.59 10.32
CA LEU A 512 0.93 8.75 10.11
C LEU A 512 1.73 7.65 10.84
N VAL A 513 1.30 7.28 12.05
CA VAL A 513 1.89 6.18 12.83
C VAL A 513 1.71 4.87 12.08
N LEU A 514 0.51 4.57 11.60
CA LEU A 514 0.22 3.36 10.83
C LEU A 514 1.04 3.30 9.53
N PHE A 515 1.15 4.38 8.79
CA PHE A 515 1.99 4.42 7.59
C PHE A 515 3.47 4.18 7.91
N ILE A 516 4.01 4.79 8.96
CA ILE A 516 5.41 4.60 9.35
C ILE A 516 5.65 3.16 9.80
N ASP A 517 4.80 2.63 10.66
CA ASP A 517 4.98 1.30 11.23
C ASP A 517 4.72 0.21 10.19
N CYS A 518 3.65 0.33 9.40
CA CYS A 518 3.26 -0.72 8.44
C CYS A 518 4.10 -0.70 7.17
N THR A 519 4.53 0.45 6.66
CA THR A 519 5.43 0.54 5.51
C THR A 519 6.85 0.05 5.81
N GLY A 520 7.19 -0.13 7.09
CA GLY A 520 8.40 -0.84 7.50
C GLY A 520 8.43 -2.33 7.17
N TYR A 521 7.35 -2.88 6.61
CA TYR A 521 7.27 -4.25 6.15
C TYR A 521 8.34 -4.59 5.13
N LYS A 522 9.02 -5.72 5.34
CA LYS A 522 10.00 -6.28 4.40
C LYS A 522 9.82 -7.79 4.34
N LEU A 523 9.43 -8.30 3.19
CA LEU A 523 9.22 -9.72 2.95
C LEU A 523 10.41 -10.60 3.43
N ALA A 524 11.65 -10.17 3.15
CA ALA A 524 12.85 -10.92 3.51
C ALA A 524 13.22 -10.82 5.00
N ALA A 525 12.69 -9.86 5.74
CA ALA A 525 13.14 -9.58 7.11
C ALA A 525 12.50 -10.48 8.17
N LYS A 526 11.38 -11.12 7.88
CA LYS A 526 10.59 -11.93 8.82
C LYS A 526 10.23 -11.21 10.12
N VAL A 527 10.27 -9.88 10.12
CA VAL A 527 10.01 -9.06 11.30
C VAL A 527 8.68 -8.36 11.10
N ARG A 528 7.76 -8.65 12.01
CA ARG A 528 6.50 -7.89 12.09
C ARG A 528 6.80 -6.49 12.62
N PRO A 529 6.45 -5.41 11.90
CA PRO A 529 6.57 -4.06 12.41
C PRO A 529 5.74 -3.89 13.70
N ALA A 530 6.37 -3.32 14.74
CA ALA A 530 5.70 -3.08 15.99
C ALA A 530 4.63 -1.99 15.83
N GLY A 531 3.49 -2.14 16.48
CA GLY A 531 2.40 -1.16 16.43
C GLY A 531 1.50 -1.23 15.20
N CYS A 532 1.86 -2.01 14.18
CA CYS A 532 1.03 -2.19 12.99
C CYS A 532 0.01 -3.32 13.15
N ASP A 533 -1.26 -3.01 13.05
CA ASP A 533 -2.36 -3.98 13.08
C ASP A 533 -2.74 -4.54 11.70
N TRP A 534 -2.18 -4.00 10.61
CA TRP A 534 -2.48 -4.44 9.24
C TRP A 534 -2.22 -5.94 9.02
N PHE A 535 -1.27 -6.49 9.77
CA PHE A 535 -0.84 -7.89 9.66
C PHE A 535 -1.68 -8.86 10.48
N ASP A 536 -2.67 -8.37 11.21
CA ASP A 536 -3.60 -9.20 11.99
C ASP A 536 -4.90 -9.41 11.22
N THR A 537 -5.45 -10.62 11.31
CA THR A 537 -6.81 -10.87 10.87
C THR A 537 -7.75 -10.18 11.83
N PRO A 538 -8.56 -9.22 11.39
CA PRO A 538 -9.53 -8.58 12.29
C PRO A 538 -10.61 -9.58 12.72
N PRO A 539 -11.25 -9.36 13.89
CA PRO A 539 -12.36 -10.21 14.31
C PRO A 539 -13.53 -10.10 13.33
N ARG A 540 -14.18 -11.23 13.07
CA ARG A 540 -15.38 -11.24 12.23
C ARG A 540 -16.50 -10.41 12.88
N PRO A 541 -17.07 -9.42 12.18
CA PRO A 541 -18.16 -8.61 12.71
C PRO A 541 -19.37 -9.46 13.14
N GLY A 542 -20.01 -9.09 14.24
CA GLY A 542 -21.17 -9.80 14.77
C GLY A 542 -20.89 -11.11 15.51
N VAL A 543 -19.68 -11.66 15.42
CA VAL A 543 -19.29 -12.89 16.15
C VAL A 543 -18.70 -12.58 17.53
N PHE A 544 -18.01 -11.44 17.65
CA PHE A 544 -17.47 -10.96 18.91
C PHE A 544 -18.13 -9.63 19.27
N ALA A 545 -19.38 -9.68 19.74
CA ALA A 545 -19.83 -8.60 20.59
C ALA A 545 -18.90 -8.60 21.82
N ALA A 546 -17.99 -7.62 21.89
CA ALA A 546 -17.20 -7.44 23.10
C ALA A 546 -18.17 -7.45 24.27
N SER A 547 -17.99 -8.41 25.20
CA SER A 547 -18.86 -8.49 26.37
C SER A 547 -18.95 -7.09 26.96
N PRO A 548 -20.15 -6.55 27.23
CA PRO A 548 -20.31 -5.23 27.85
C PRO A 548 -19.43 -5.07 29.09
N THR A 549 -19.06 -6.17 29.72
CA THR A 549 -18.18 -6.25 30.87
C THR A 549 -16.74 -5.77 30.58
N ILE A 550 -16.20 -6.00 29.37
CA ILE A 550 -14.84 -5.54 29.00
C ILE A 550 -14.84 -4.04 28.70
N LEU A 551 -15.88 -3.53 28.07
CA LEU A 551 -16.06 -2.09 27.83
C LEU A 551 -16.20 -1.27 29.12
N ILE A 552 -16.74 -1.87 30.19
CA ILE A 552 -16.91 -1.23 31.50
C ILE A 552 -15.62 -1.34 32.35
N ILE A 553 -14.85 -2.42 32.20
CA ILE A 553 -13.66 -2.66 33.06
C ILE A 553 -12.51 -1.73 32.67
N ALA A 554 -12.26 -1.47 31.38
CA ALA A 554 -11.12 -0.66 30.94
C ALA A 554 -11.21 0.80 31.39
N PRO A 555 -12.33 1.53 31.24
CA PRO A 555 -12.49 2.87 31.82
C PRO A 555 -12.48 2.85 33.34
N GLY A 556 -13.02 1.81 33.98
CA GLY A 556 -13.00 1.65 35.45
C GLY A 556 -11.58 1.50 35.99
N VAL A 557 -10.73 0.71 35.35
CA VAL A 557 -9.31 0.54 35.72
C VAL A 557 -8.53 1.84 35.53
N GLN A 558 -8.75 2.57 34.42
CA GLN A 558 -8.13 3.89 34.21
C GLN A 558 -8.58 4.90 35.26
N PHE A 559 -9.86 4.91 35.63
CA PHE A 559 -10.39 5.76 36.68
C PHE A 559 -9.75 5.47 38.04
N ILE A 560 -9.65 4.18 38.40
CA ILE A 560 -8.99 3.77 39.67
C ILE A 560 -7.50 4.17 39.67
N ALA A 561 -6.80 4.01 38.52
CA ALA A 561 -5.40 4.41 38.39
C ALA A 561 -5.22 5.92 38.56
N VAL A 562 -6.09 6.74 37.99
CA VAL A 562 -6.08 8.21 38.16
C VAL A 562 -6.36 8.58 39.62
N LEU A 563 -7.33 7.92 40.29
CA LEU A 563 -7.61 8.16 41.71
C LEU A 563 -6.45 7.77 42.62
N VAL A 564 -5.76 6.67 42.33
CA VAL A 564 -4.58 6.21 43.08
C VAL A 564 -3.42 7.20 42.95
N VAL A 565 -3.13 7.63 41.71
CA VAL A 565 -2.07 8.65 41.45
C VAL A 565 -2.43 9.96 42.14
N PHE A 566 -3.68 10.37 42.10
CA PHE A 566 -4.16 11.56 42.75
C PHE A 566 -4.07 11.48 44.30
N ALA A 567 -4.49 10.35 44.87
CA ALA A 567 -4.38 10.10 46.31
C ALA A 567 -2.91 10.11 46.79
N MET A 568 -1.98 9.58 45.97
CA MET A 568 -0.54 9.64 46.26
C MET A 568 0.01 11.07 46.21
N LEU A 569 -0.44 11.89 45.27
CA LEU A 569 -0.05 13.31 45.16
C LEU A 569 -0.57 14.17 46.34
N VAL A 570 -1.81 13.93 46.78
CA VAL A 570 -2.43 14.59 47.93
C VAL A 570 -1.72 14.21 49.25
N ARG A 571 -1.38 12.92 49.41
CA ARG A 571 -0.69 12.40 50.62
C ARG A 571 0.72 12.96 50.77
N ARG A 572 1.43 13.29 49.69
CA ARG A 572 2.78 13.89 49.70
C ARG A 572 2.81 15.36 50.16
N ARG A 573 1.71 16.11 50.14
CA ARG A 573 1.66 17.54 50.42
C ARG A 573 0.86 17.96 51.66
N GLY A 574 0.29 17.05 52.41
CA GLY A 574 -0.17 17.26 53.78
C GLY A 574 -1.42 18.14 54.01
N ARG A 575 -2.07 18.72 53.01
CA ARG A 575 -3.38 19.43 53.14
C ARG A 575 -4.19 19.31 51.83
N PRO A 576 -5.33 18.66 51.82
CA PRO A 576 -6.23 18.65 50.68
C PRO A 576 -7.04 19.95 50.63
N GLY A 577 -6.70 20.84 49.73
CA GLY A 577 -7.54 22.01 49.46
C GLY A 577 -8.84 21.60 48.75
N LEU A 578 -9.91 22.36 48.97
CA LEU A 578 -11.22 22.18 48.35
C LEU A 578 -11.13 22.02 46.80
N LEU A 579 -10.11 22.59 46.16
CA LEU A 579 -9.79 22.52 44.75
C LEU A 579 -9.37 21.11 44.28
N ALA A 580 -8.71 20.32 45.12
CA ALA A 580 -8.34 18.94 44.79
C ALA A 580 -9.56 18.02 44.79
N ILE A 581 -10.52 18.28 45.65
CA ILE A 581 -11.80 17.56 45.69
C ILE A 581 -12.65 17.89 44.45
N SER A 582 -12.71 19.16 44.04
CA SER A 582 -13.45 19.55 42.84
C SER A 582 -12.86 19.01 41.54
N ALA A 583 -11.52 18.92 41.44
CA ALA A 583 -10.88 18.29 40.28
C ALA A 583 -11.13 16.76 40.20
N SER A 584 -11.15 16.07 41.36
CA SER A 584 -11.51 14.66 41.43
C SER A 584 -12.98 14.42 41.09
N CYS A 585 -13.87 15.31 41.54
CA CYS A 585 -15.28 15.25 41.19
C CYS A 585 -15.51 15.53 39.69
N ALA A 586 -14.79 16.46 39.08
CA ALA A 586 -14.88 16.75 37.64
C ALA A 586 -14.38 15.59 36.78
N ALA A 587 -13.25 14.96 37.17
CA ALA A 587 -12.73 13.77 36.52
C ALA A 587 -13.68 12.57 36.70
N GLY A 588 -14.27 12.41 37.88
CA GLY A 588 -15.27 11.37 38.13
C GLY A 588 -16.56 11.59 37.36
N PHE A 589 -17.02 12.83 37.25
CA PHE A 589 -18.23 13.16 36.47
C PHE A 589 -17.99 13.00 34.97
N GLY A 590 -16.81 13.34 34.44
CA GLY A 590 -16.40 13.05 33.06
C GLY A 590 -16.39 11.56 32.75
N SER A 591 -15.91 10.72 33.69
CA SER A 591 -15.91 9.26 33.52
C SER A 591 -17.31 8.64 33.63
N ILE A 592 -18.22 9.22 34.42
CA ILE A 592 -19.61 8.79 34.49
C ILE A 592 -20.38 9.18 33.21
N LEU A 593 -20.11 10.36 32.65
CA LEU A 593 -20.65 10.73 31.35
C LEU A 593 -20.16 9.84 30.22
N LEU A 594 -18.91 9.36 30.28
CA LEU A 594 -18.37 8.34 29.39
C LEU A 594 -19.14 7.01 29.46
N LEU A 595 -19.57 6.61 30.64
CA LEU A 595 -20.36 5.38 30.85
C LEU A 595 -21.81 5.50 30.35
N LEU A 596 -22.34 6.71 30.29
CA LEU A 596 -23.74 6.97 29.91
C LEU A 596 -23.93 7.33 28.43
N ALA A 597 -22.87 7.61 27.71
CA ALA A 597 -22.93 8.00 26.30
C ALA A 597 -22.80 6.80 25.36
N SER A 598 -23.82 6.55 24.58
CA SER A 598 -23.91 5.43 23.63
C SER A 598 -23.15 5.62 22.31
N THR A 599 -22.29 6.64 22.19
CA THR A 599 -21.54 6.96 20.96
C THR A 599 -20.03 6.92 21.25
N GLU A 600 -19.38 5.82 20.84
CA GLU A 600 -18.00 5.50 21.22
C GLU A 600 -16.95 6.51 20.72
N GLN A 601 -17.06 7.01 19.49
CA GLN A 601 -15.98 7.80 18.85
C GLN A 601 -15.81 9.22 19.42
N PHE A 602 -16.89 9.91 19.70
CA PHE A 602 -16.81 11.27 20.28
C PHE A 602 -16.04 11.27 21.60
N TRP A 603 -16.21 10.24 22.42
CA TRP A 603 -15.61 10.18 23.75
C TRP A 603 -14.16 9.69 23.75
N HIS A 604 -13.72 8.93 22.72
CA HIS A 604 -12.31 8.57 22.58
C HIS A 604 -11.40 9.79 22.37
N LEU A 605 -11.91 10.84 21.70
CA LEU A 605 -11.19 12.10 21.50
C LEU A 605 -11.44 13.13 22.61
N ALA A 606 -12.68 13.25 23.08
CA ALA A 606 -13.06 14.22 24.09
C ALA A 606 -12.51 13.91 25.50
N ALA A 607 -12.43 12.63 25.88
CA ALA A 607 -11.98 12.24 27.21
C ALA A 607 -10.48 12.56 27.46
N PRO A 608 -9.54 12.27 26.53
CA PRO A 608 -8.16 12.73 26.67
C PRO A 608 -8.07 14.26 26.74
N GLY A 609 -8.84 14.98 25.90
CA GLY A 609 -8.88 16.45 25.90
C GLY A 609 -9.31 17.02 27.24
N ILE A 610 -10.38 16.51 27.84
CA ILE A 610 -10.87 16.93 29.17
C ILE A 610 -9.84 16.61 30.26
N GLY A 611 -9.21 15.45 30.20
CA GLY A 611 -8.13 15.07 31.12
C GLY A 611 -6.93 16.00 31.05
N ILE A 612 -6.51 16.33 29.84
CA ILE A 612 -5.39 17.26 29.59
C ILE A 612 -5.75 18.67 30.04
N LEU A 613 -6.97 19.15 29.79
CA LEU A 613 -7.46 20.44 30.31
C LEU A 613 -7.45 20.48 31.82
N GLY A 614 -7.86 19.42 32.51
CA GLY A 614 -7.80 19.29 33.96
C GLY A 614 -6.40 19.39 34.52
N ILE A 615 -5.43 18.70 33.89
CA ILE A 615 -4.00 18.80 34.29
C ILE A 615 -3.46 20.20 34.02
N GLY A 616 -3.81 20.83 32.88
CA GLY A 616 -3.42 22.21 32.56
C GLY A 616 -3.96 23.21 33.57
N TRP A 617 -5.21 23.04 34.01
CA TRP A 617 -5.83 23.89 35.02
C TRP A 617 -5.17 23.72 36.40
N LEU A 618 -4.87 22.47 36.81
CA LEU A 618 -4.12 22.20 38.04
C LEU A 618 -2.73 22.86 38.06
N GLY A 619 -2.08 22.92 36.88
CA GLY A 619 -0.82 23.64 36.73
C GLY A 619 -0.96 25.16 36.81
N ALA A 620 -2.04 25.70 36.23
CA ALA A 620 -2.33 27.13 36.27
C ALA A 620 -2.58 27.63 37.70
N VAL A 621 -3.15 26.80 38.58
CA VAL A 621 -3.36 27.10 40.01
C VAL A 621 -2.15 26.75 40.90
N ARG A 622 -0.95 26.61 40.32
CA ARG A 622 0.33 26.36 41.00
C ARG A 622 0.48 24.96 41.65
N LEU A 623 -0.30 24.00 41.27
CA LEU A 623 -0.19 22.61 41.78
C LEU A 623 0.84 21.75 40.99
N VAL A 624 1.32 22.26 39.84
CA VAL A 624 2.32 21.62 38.99
C VAL A 624 3.55 22.54 38.80
N PRO A 625 4.78 22.03 38.68
CA PRO A 625 6.02 22.79 38.89
C PRO A 625 6.31 23.94 37.91
N THR A 626 5.64 24.03 36.77
CA THR A 626 5.88 25.14 35.84
C THR A 626 4.60 25.66 35.18
N ARG A 627 4.37 26.98 35.29
CA ARG A 627 3.23 27.69 34.71
C ARG A 627 3.15 27.53 33.18
N ARG A 628 4.31 27.36 32.52
CA ARG A 628 4.42 27.18 31.07
C ARG A 628 3.94 25.79 30.58
N LEU A 629 4.24 24.74 31.36
CA LEU A 629 3.76 23.40 31.11
C LEU A 629 2.23 23.31 31.23
N ALA A 630 1.68 24.00 32.23
CA ALA A 630 0.24 24.08 32.45
C ALA A 630 -0.51 24.75 31.28
N VAL A 631 0.02 25.86 30.79
CA VAL A 631 -0.57 26.57 29.62
C VAL A 631 -0.54 25.71 28.38
N LEU A 632 0.57 25.01 28.15
CA LEU A 632 0.68 24.11 26.99
C LEU A 632 -0.30 22.96 27.08
N THR A 633 -0.38 22.31 28.23
CA THR A 633 -1.31 21.19 28.46
C THR A 633 -2.76 21.64 28.29
N LEU A 634 -3.06 22.89 28.67
CA LEU A 634 -4.37 23.51 28.49
C LEU A 634 -4.68 23.72 26.96
N MET A 635 -3.70 24.22 26.22
CA MET A 635 -3.84 24.41 24.75
C MET A 635 -4.03 23.09 24.03
N LEU A 636 -3.30 22.05 24.41
CA LEU A 636 -3.47 20.70 23.86
C LEU A 636 -4.84 20.11 24.16
N GLY A 637 -5.31 20.25 25.38
CA GLY A 637 -6.64 19.83 25.75
C GLY A 637 -7.73 20.54 24.93
N LEU A 638 -7.53 21.84 24.66
CA LEU A 638 -8.43 22.61 23.79
C LEU A 638 -8.39 22.13 22.33
N VAL A 639 -7.23 21.79 21.79
CA VAL A 639 -7.10 21.25 20.43
C VAL A 639 -7.78 19.89 20.34
N ALA A 640 -7.54 18.99 21.27
CA ALA A 640 -8.19 17.67 21.31
C ALA A 640 -9.72 17.78 21.48
N LEU A 641 -10.18 18.73 22.29
CA LEU A 641 -11.61 18.99 22.44
C LEU A 641 -12.22 19.59 21.16
N PHE A 642 -11.50 20.46 20.48
CA PHE A 642 -11.92 21.03 19.20
C PHE A 642 -12.03 19.97 18.11
N GLU A 643 -11.07 19.04 18.03
CA GLU A 643 -11.17 17.89 17.12
C GLU A 643 -12.35 16.97 17.43
N ALA A 644 -12.63 16.72 18.71
CA ALA A 644 -13.79 15.93 19.09
C ALA A 644 -15.11 16.60 18.68
N VAL A 645 -15.18 17.93 18.80
CA VAL A 645 -16.35 18.73 18.37
C VAL A 645 -16.45 18.73 16.83
N ASP A 646 -15.35 18.89 16.10
CA ASP A 646 -15.31 18.86 14.63
C ASP A 646 -15.69 17.50 14.07
N SER A 647 -15.29 16.41 14.72
CA SER A 647 -15.67 15.04 14.33
C SER A 647 -17.15 14.72 14.62
N GLY A 648 -17.74 15.34 15.64
CA GLY A 648 -19.14 15.10 16.05
C GLY A 648 -20.17 16.08 15.49
N ILE A 649 -19.75 17.25 15.06
CA ILE A 649 -20.66 18.33 14.63
C ILE A 649 -20.02 19.04 13.42
N VAL A 650 -20.52 18.74 12.22
CA VAL A 650 -20.15 19.44 10.97
C VAL A 650 -20.73 20.86 11.03
N LEU A 651 -20.13 21.78 11.76
CA LEU A 651 -20.70 23.10 11.99
C LEU A 651 -19.83 24.30 11.62
N LEU A 652 -18.57 24.11 11.18
CA LEU A 652 -17.77 25.27 10.79
C LEU A 652 -17.07 25.05 9.44
N PRO A 653 -17.53 25.71 8.35
CA PRO A 653 -16.77 25.80 7.12
C PRO A 653 -15.61 26.79 7.33
N VAL A 654 -14.47 26.32 7.83
CA VAL A 654 -13.25 27.12 7.83
C VAL A 654 -12.50 26.78 6.54
N PRO A 655 -12.24 27.74 5.64
CA PRO A 655 -11.40 27.47 4.48
C PRO A 655 -10.00 27.13 4.97
N VAL A 656 -9.58 25.87 4.75
CA VAL A 656 -8.31 25.37 5.22
C VAL A 656 -7.23 25.86 4.28
N GLY A 657 -6.34 26.68 4.82
CA GLY A 657 -5.06 27.02 4.21
C GLY A 657 -4.10 25.81 4.19
N PRO A 658 -2.93 25.95 3.57
CA PRO A 658 -1.99 24.85 3.37
C PRO A 658 -1.60 24.14 4.69
N VAL A 659 -1.44 22.82 4.64
CA VAL A 659 -1.15 21.88 5.76
C VAL A 659 0.10 22.25 6.60
N TRP A 660 0.98 23.06 6.05
CA TRP A 660 2.25 23.47 6.67
C TRP A 660 2.18 24.16 8.03
N PRO A 661 1.22 25.04 8.33
CA PRO A 661 1.12 25.63 9.65
C PRO A 661 0.88 24.59 10.74
N ARG A 662 0.18 23.50 10.38
CA ARG A 662 -0.11 22.38 11.27
C ARG A 662 1.14 21.58 11.59
N VAL A 663 1.87 21.10 10.57
CA VAL A 663 3.12 20.32 10.74
C VAL A 663 4.15 21.13 11.52
N LEU A 664 4.27 22.43 11.23
CA LEU A 664 5.17 23.31 11.97
C LEU A 664 4.75 23.48 13.43
N LEU A 665 3.46 23.55 13.73
CA LEU A 665 2.94 23.61 15.11
C LEU A 665 3.21 22.30 15.87
N GLU A 666 3.01 21.16 15.25
CA GLU A 666 3.27 19.84 15.84
C GLU A 666 4.77 19.63 16.09
N VAL A 667 5.63 19.95 15.13
CA VAL A 667 7.10 19.88 15.28
C VAL A 667 7.60 20.87 16.33
N ALA A 668 7.09 22.10 16.34
CA ALA A 668 7.43 23.09 17.35
C ALA A 668 6.99 22.63 18.75
N TRP A 669 5.87 21.94 18.84
CA TRP A 669 5.36 21.40 20.10
C TRP A 669 6.22 20.26 20.63
N ILE A 670 6.59 19.27 19.79
CA ILE A 670 7.48 18.16 20.16
C ILE A 670 8.84 18.70 20.61
N ALA A 671 9.42 19.64 19.84
CA ALA A 671 10.69 20.27 20.18
C ALA A 671 10.63 21.03 21.53
N TRP A 672 9.50 21.65 21.83
CA TRP A 672 9.33 22.40 23.05
C TRP A 672 9.08 21.50 24.27
N ILE A 673 8.34 20.40 24.16
CA ILE A 673 8.24 19.37 25.20
C ILE A 673 9.64 18.83 25.55
N GLY A 674 10.43 18.48 24.53
CA GLY A 674 11.79 18.00 24.73
C GLY A 674 12.64 19.01 25.48
N ALA A 675 12.57 20.29 25.14
CA ALA A 675 13.29 21.37 25.84
C ALA A 675 12.83 21.57 27.29
N VAL A 676 11.54 21.43 27.57
CA VAL A 676 10.99 21.54 28.94
C VAL A 676 11.41 20.36 29.81
N LEU A 677 11.39 19.13 29.27
CA LEU A 677 11.84 17.92 29.96
C LEU A 677 13.33 17.99 30.31
N VAL A 678 14.18 18.44 29.39
CA VAL A 678 15.62 18.62 29.61
C VAL A 678 15.88 19.70 30.68
N LYS A 679 15.06 20.75 30.74
CA LYS A 679 15.21 21.80 31.73
C LYS A 679 14.72 21.34 33.12
N ALA A 680 13.67 20.51 33.17
CA ALA A 680 13.16 19.95 34.44
C ALA A 680 14.16 18.96 35.08
N THR A 681 14.87 18.18 34.27
CA THR A 681 15.93 17.29 34.77
C THR A 681 17.16 18.02 35.26
N ARG A 682 17.51 19.21 34.70
CA ARG A 682 18.64 20.03 35.15
C ARG A 682 18.36 20.77 36.44
N THR A 683 17.13 21.18 36.74
CA THR A 683 16.79 21.83 37.99
C THR A 683 16.77 20.88 39.19
N HIS A 684 16.69 19.56 38.96
CA HIS A 684 16.84 18.57 40.02
C HIS A 684 18.30 18.23 40.35
N SER A 685 19.25 18.48 39.43
CA SER A 685 20.68 18.20 39.70
C SER A 685 21.46 19.36 40.33
N SER A 686 20.86 20.53 40.44
CA SER A 686 21.53 21.72 41.04
C SER A 686 21.08 22.07 42.47
N GLY A 687 20.29 21.22 43.12
CA GLY A 687 19.73 21.46 44.46
C GLY A 687 20.37 20.68 45.58
N ASP A 688 21.44 19.93 45.35
CA ASP A 688 22.07 19.12 46.38
C ASP A 688 23.58 19.44 46.50
N ASN A 689 23.88 20.66 46.94
CA ASN A 689 25.19 21.02 47.46
C ASN A 689 25.01 21.54 48.91
N GLY A 690 25.11 20.64 49.87
CA GLY A 690 25.09 21.04 51.28
C GLY A 690 25.26 19.87 52.22
N ARG A 691 26.53 19.64 52.63
CA ARG A 691 27.01 18.85 53.77
C ARG A 691 27.29 17.39 53.56
N GLN A 692 28.57 17.11 53.29
CA GLN A 692 29.21 15.84 53.63
C GLN A 692 29.45 15.77 55.16
N PRO A 693 29.20 14.62 55.78
CA PRO A 693 29.90 14.25 57.02
C PRO A 693 31.21 13.57 56.69
N GLU A 694 32.29 14.05 57.30
CA GLU A 694 33.60 13.40 57.27
C GLU A 694 33.51 11.99 57.88
N LEU A 695 34.11 11.02 57.22
CA LEU A 695 34.47 9.73 57.76
C LEU A 695 35.98 9.53 57.59
N PRO A 696 36.64 8.85 58.54
CA PRO A 696 38.11 8.86 58.68
C PRO A 696 38.82 7.95 57.69
N PRO A 697 40.16 8.07 57.56
CA PRO A 697 40.93 7.40 56.52
C PRO A 697 41.18 5.94 56.88
N CYS A 698 41.09 5.04 55.93
CA CYS A 698 41.69 3.72 55.98
C CYS A 698 42.68 3.54 54.84
N GLU A 699 43.77 2.95 55.22
CA GLU A 699 45.03 2.78 54.53
C GLU A 699 44.97 1.94 53.27
N LEU A 700 45.94 2.25 52.44
CA LEU A 700 46.40 1.50 51.26
C LEU A 700 46.81 0.08 51.60
N GLU A 701 46.38 -0.87 50.78
CA GLU A 701 47.19 -2.03 50.38
C GLU A 701 46.94 -2.34 48.91
N ASP A 702 48.02 -2.12 48.17
CA ASP A 702 48.24 -2.61 46.81
C ASP A 702 48.63 -4.10 46.86
N PRO A 703 48.22 -4.92 45.97
CA PRO A 703 49.27 -5.58 45.16
C PRO A 703 48.95 -5.66 43.66
N GLN A 704 49.98 -5.34 42.95
CA GLN A 704 50.26 -5.54 41.56
C GLN A 704 50.43 -7.03 41.21
N PRO A 705 50.75 -7.41 39.98
CA PRO A 705 49.89 -8.03 38.95
C PRO A 705 50.31 -9.43 38.60
N ASN A 706 49.50 -10.17 37.86
CA ASN A 706 50.01 -11.27 37.03
C ASN A 706 49.39 -11.30 35.66
N LEU A 707 50.28 -10.98 34.73
CA LEU A 707 50.20 -11.36 33.32
C LEU A 707 50.37 -12.87 33.22
N GLU A 708 49.50 -13.53 32.50
CA GLU A 708 49.90 -14.67 31.68
C GLU A 708 49.04 -14.73 30.40
N ALA A 709 49.77 -14.66 29.33
CA ALA A 709 49.35 -14.84 27.96
C ALA A 709 48.95 -16.28 27.68
N LEU A 710 47.99 -16.45 26.81
CA LEU A 710 47.93 -17.65 25.96
C LEU A 710 47.39 -17.26 24.58
N SER A 711 48.36 -17.11 23.69
CA SER A 711 48.24 -17.23 22.26
C SER A 711 48.07 -18.71 21.87
N LEU A 712 47.45 -18.94 20.75
CA LEU A 712 47.56 -20.08 19.82
C LEU A 712 46.21 -20.30 19.16
N SER A 713 46.03 -20.59 17.93
CA SER A 713 46.86 -20.65 16.72
C SER A 713 45.86 -20.90 15.56
N THR A 714 46.09 -20.23 14.49
CA THR A 714 45.59 -20.56 13.16
C THR A 714 46.05 -21.93 12.72
N THR A 715 45.15 -22.75 12.17
CA THR A 715 45.56 -23.81 11.24
C THR A 715 44.55 -23.91 10.09
N TYR A 716 45.04 -23.56 8.93
CA TYR A 716 44.55 -23.99 7.62
C TYR A 716 44.75 -25.52 7.49
N LEU A 717 43.79 -26.20 6.93
CA LEU A 717 44.01 -27.34 6.05
C LEU A 717 42.80 -27.55 5.13
N GLY A 718 43.05 -27.38 3.85
CA GLY A 718 42.20 -27.80 2.78
C GLY A 718 42.29 -29.29 2.54
N SER A 719 41.26 -29.85 1.99
CA SER A 719 41.30 -31.06 1.15
C SER A 719 40.02 -31.17 0.34
N THR A 720 40.15 -31.08 -0.96
CA THR A 720 39.25 -31.68 -1.94
C THR A 720 39.23 -33.19 -1.85
N PRO A 721 38.14 -33.86 -2.21
CA PRO A 721 38.27 -35.06 -3.01
C PRO A 721 37.46 -35.06 -4.30
N SER A 722 38.06 -35.65 -5.28
CA SER A 722 37.63 -36.01 -6.61
C SER A 722 36.50 -37.07 -6.64
N SER A 723 35.67 -36.90 -7.66
CA SER A 723 34.92 -37.86 -8.50
C SER A 723 34.97 -39.35 -8.20
N THR A 724 33.83 -40.00 -8.22
CA THR A 724 33.36 -41.10 -9.09
C THR A 724 32.13 -41.79 -8.47
N GLY A 725 31.17 -42.13 -9.36
CA GLY A 725 30.01 -42.97 -9.06
C GLY A 725 28.72 -42.41 -9.58
#